data_4748a3c8e638b6141aa4a44084da355d
#
_entry.id   4748a3c8e638b6141aa4a44084da355d
#
_cell.length_a   1.000
_cell.length_b   1.000
_cell.length_c   1.000
_cell.angle_alpha   90.00
_cell.angle_beta   90.00
_cell.angle_gamma   90.00
#
_symmetry.space_group_name_H-M   'P 1'
#
loop_
_entity.id
_entity.type
_entity.pdbx_description
1 polymer ?
#
loop_
_entity_poly.entity_id
_entity_poly.type
_entity_poly.pdbx_seq_one_letter_code
_entity_poly.pdbx_strand_id
1 'polypeptide(L)'
;MAKEETRMLAKQFKNAIVRDMSSFNGTQFEDYCQVLLRLILNDDDILHKGCNLNGKPVSYAVDIKTEDCKIVGQSGTDTDYFSKADFEKPMGDIRGTEKNNPLCEVLYLFSNQRASDAQHTGLATKINAESPSFEVKIYDVEKIAETIYENVNAPRCNEVWQYLTESSQFYDIFPKRNCIPQSSLYYVQRDKESKAFQALLETQSIVEIVGVSGIGKSEFAKQVTKDISQNFESLFWINGSEYKSLDSVKLCRFGYEVNLRFVLENYKSLVIVDNLNENVAKLNEDFQKANKHESKCIITSLKQSLSDALTYKLPCMEDELICKYIDSFGLSISETERKKLVTLVAGYPLAVNMICASAKDDLFSIGELLSDGALQKLEDEHNQRLSERIVRKIYDKYAAELNLLSYIDCQVISSDFLRVIVDRIRLKYLCRYSVLQQEDAYTFRIHQVVLDAIKCIAHIPDLKELADKLSCYLDNKNHQKDIPFFTLFHHNVSFIDKVYHNADTTEEQKKVILYSRLQAENTFSDPLKYLSLINELTLQPANSLYDCLLQADKNEIELSATKREEFSEKAKNIIVDLESELKKTTDENIKFELLHHIGKLYVKLREGENAKPYFENALMICPKAYATMLQLAKIAHNSKPSDISKAKEYVSTILDDNIKGHDVPLTIVLACYSVFLSKKAYSDLEDKYIESNFENFSNVIMNSLLNFNNQAVPTLGSFAYSFAYIKPEFMRRTFELLQKLPAASSDNVYIRACANLKAVEYKLEIDKKSDKAKTIFKEAEYYFEY
;
A
#
# COMPACT_ATOMS: atom_id res chain seq x y z
N MET A 1 29.07 -15.28 10.90
CA MET A 1 28.33 -14.36 11.79
C MET A 1 27.07 -13.85 11.12
N ALA A 2 27.10 -13.02 10.07
CA ALA A 2 25.86 -12.48 9.49
C ALA A 2 24.80 -13.51 9.05
N LYS A 3 25.18 -14.65 8.47
CA LYS A 3 24.23 -15.72 8.11
C LYS A 3 23.60 -16.41 9.33
N GLU A 4 24.29 -16.46 10.45
CA GLU A 4 23.83 -17.11 11.67
C GLU A 4 22.89 -16.17 12.46
N GLU A 5 23.22 -14.89 12.51
CA GLU A 5 22.33 -13.83 13.07
C GLU A 5 21.04 -13.72 12.28
N THR A 6 21.10 -13.74 10.93
CA THR A 6 19.90 -13.70 10.08
C THR A 6 19.01 -14.93 10.29
N ARG A 7 19.59 -16.14 10.47
CA ARG A 7 18.84 -17.37 10.78
C ARG A 7 18.19 -17.31 12.18
N MET A 8 18.89 -16.75 13.15
CA MET A 8 18.39 -16.59 14.51
C MET A 8 17.24 -15.60 14.57
N LEU A 9 17.36 -14.47 13.89
CA LEU A 9 16.29 -13.47 13.75
C LEU A 9 15.06 -14.03 13.04
N ALA A 10 15.25 -14.75 11.92
CA ALA A 10 14.17 -15.42 11.21
C ALA A 10 13.42 -16.42 12.12
N LYS A 11 14.14 -17.18 12.94
CA LYS A 11 13.54 -18.11 13.90
C LYS A 11 12.76 -17.38 14.99
N GLN A 12 13.31 -16.29 15.52
CA GLN A 12 12.62 -15.48 16.54
C GLN A 12 11.34 -14.85 15.97
N PHE A 13 11.41 -14.34 14.76
CA PHE A 13 10.27 -13.78 14.07
C PHE A 13 9.15 -14.80 13.84
N LYS A 14 9.47 -15.98 13.29
CA LYS A 14 8.48 -17.07 13.10
C LYS A 14 7.86 -17.49 14.44
N ASN A 15 8.68 -17.60 15.49
CA ASN A 15 8.17 -17.92 16.83
C ASN A 15 7.24 -16.83 17.40
N ALA A 16 7.48 -15.55 17.09
CA ALA A 16 6.58 -14.46 17.47
C ALA A 16 5.24 -14.57 16.74
N ILE A 17 5.24 -14.88 15.44
CA ILE A 17 4.01 -15.13 14.68
C ILE A 17 3.21 -16.29 15.28
N VAL A 18 3.88 -17.39 15.63
CA VAL A 18 3.25 -18.55 16.29
C VAL A 18 2.57 -18.14 17.59
N ARG A 19 3.23 -17.32 18.43
CA ARG A 19 2.66 -16.84 19.69
C ARG A 19 1.45 -15.93 19.47
N ASP A 20 1.53 -15.01 18.52
CA ASP A 20 0.39 -14.15 18.15
C ASP A 20 -0.83 -14.99 17.77
N MET A 21 -0.65 -15.97 16.89
CA MET A 21 -1.75 -16.82 16.42
C MET A 21 -2.33 -17.72 17.53
N SER A 22 -1.53 -18.12 18.52
CA SER A 22 -2.01 -18.95 19.62
C SER A 22 -3.05 -18.25 20.51
N SER A 23 -3.13 -16.92 20.44
CA SER A 23 -4.10 -16.11 21.19
C SER A 23 -5.44 -15.91 20.46
N PHE A 24 -5.55 -16.31 19.18
CA PHE A 24 -6.76 -16.09 18.38
C PHE A 24 -7.89 -17.01 18.82
N ASN A 25 -9.08 -16.45 18.96
CA ASN A 25 -10.31 -17.25 19.03
C ASN A 25 -10.74 -17.70 17.61
N GLY A 26 -11.74 -18.58 17.53
CA GLY A 26 -12.20 -19.16 16.27
C GLY A 26 -12.52 -18.10 15.19
N THR A 27 -13.33 -17.10 15.53
CA THR A 27 -13.75 -16.05 14.57
C THR A 27 -12.56 -15.19 14.12
N GLN A 28 -11.68 -14.81 15.05
CA GLN A 28 -10.47 -14.06 14.70
C GLN A 28 -9.55 -14.85 13.79
N PHE A 29 -9.47 -16.16 13.99
CA PHE A 29 -8.64 -17.02 13.15
C PHE A 29 -9.26 -17.26 11.77
N GLU A 30 -10.59 -17.34 11.66
CA GLU A 30 -11.30 -17.39 10.37
C GLU A 30 -11.03 -16.13 9.55
N ASP A 31 -11.22 -14.94 10.13
CA ASP A 31 -10.95 -13.65 9.47
C ASP A 31 -9.47 -13.58 9.05
N TYR A 32 -8.56 -14.00 9.93
CA TYR A 32 -7.13 -14.04 9.64
C TYR A 32 -6.80 -14.99 8.48
N CYS A 33 -7.42 -16.19 8.45
CA CYS A 33 -7.22 -17.16 7.37
C CYS A 33 -7.72 -16.64 6.02
N GLN A 34 -8.76 -15.81 5.98
CA GLN A 34 -9.21 -15.14 4.76
C GLN A 34 -8.10 -14.25 4.20
N VAL A 35 -7.53 -13.39 5.04
CA VAL A 35 -6.44 -12.49 4.66
C VAL A 35 -5.18 -13.27 4.27
N LEU A 36 -4.87 -14.35 5.00
CA LEU A 36 -3.76 -15.23 4.68
C LEU A 36 -3.95 -15.93 3.32
N LEU A 37 -5.16 -16.40 3.02
CA LEU A 37 -5.45 -17.03 1.72
C LEU A 37 -5.34 -16.02 0.57
N ARG A 38 -5.74 -14.76 0.78
CA ARG A 38 -5.47 -13.66 -0.17
C ARG A 38 -3.98 -13.47 -0.42
N LEU A 39 -3.16 -13.53 0.63
CA LEU A 39 -1.71 -13.46 0.51
C LEU A 39 -1.15 -14.63 -0.30
N ILE A 40 -1.60 -15.86 0.00
CA ILE A 40 -1.13 -17.09 -0.65
C ILE A 40 -1.49 -17.11 -2.13
N LEU A 41 -2.73 -16.76 -2.47
CA LEU A 41 -3.26 -16.82 -3.84
C LEU A 41 -3.01 -15.54 -4.63
N ASN A 42 -2.64 -14.45 -3.93
CA ASN A 42 -2.58 -13.10 -4.49
C ASN A 42 -3.90 -12.68 -5.17
N ASP A 43 -5.02 -13.03 -4.55
CA ASP A 43 -6.37 -12.80 -5.08
C ASP A 43 -7.23 -12.08 -4.03
N ASP A 44 -7.95 -11.02 -4.44
CA ASP A 44 -8.89 -10.28 -3.58
C ASP A 44 -10.25 -10.98 -3.49
N ASP A 45 -10.54 -11.89 -4.41
CA ASP A 45 -11.85 -12.51 -4.60
C ASP A 45 -12.13 -13.64 -3.60
N ILE A 46 -11.53 -13.55 -2.43
CA ILE A 46 -11.72 -14.53 -1.35
C ILE A 46 -12.87 -14.06 -0.45
N LEU A 47 -13.94 -14.86 -0.44
CA LEU A 47 -15.15 -14.57 0.33
C LEU A 47 -15.12 -15.30 1.68
N HIS A 48 -15.42 -14.55 2.76
CA HIS A 48 -15.71 -15.15 4.06
C HIS A 48 -17.20 -15.52 4.14
N LYS A 49 -17.51 -16.78 4.40
CA LYS A 49 -18.88 -17.33 4.36
C LYS A 49 -19.27 -18.15 5.60
N GLY A 50 -18.35 -18.30 6.55
CA GLY A 50 -18.57 -19.09 7.77
C GLY A 50 -19.62 -18.53 8.74
N CYS A 51 -20.02 -17.25 8.56
CA CYS A 51 -20.95 -16.58 9.46
C CYS A 51 -22.21 -16.08 8.75
N ASN A 52 -23.32 -15.99 9.48
CA ASN A 52 -24.53 -15.30 9.02
C ASN A 52 -24.40 -13.77 9.18
N LEU A 53 -25.41 -13.02 8.70
CA LEU A 53 -25.45 -11.54 8.78
C LEU A 53 -25.27 -10.98 10.20
N ASN A 54 -25.45 -11.78 11.25
CA ASN A 54 -25.28 -11.39 12.65
C ASN A 54 -23.94 -11.90 13.24
N GLY A 55 -23.00 -12.36 12.40
CA GLY A 55 -21.69 -12.84 12.83
C GLY A 55 -21.72 -14.21 13.55
N LYS A 56 -22.84 -14.97 13.49
CA LYS A 56 -22.90 -16.30 14.08
C LYS A 56 -22.44 -17.36 13.11
N PRO A 57 -21.59 -18.34 13.53
CA PRO A 57 -21.17 -19.45 12.70
C PRO A 57 -22.37 -20.21 12.12
N VAL A 58 -22.28 -20.54 10.85
CA VAL A 58 -23.30 -21.35 10.15
C VAL A 58 -22.79 -22.77 10.02
N SER A 59 -23.45 -23.72 10.66
CA SER A 59 -23.11 -25.14 10.56
C SER A 59 -23.12 -25.60 9.11
N TYR A 60 -22.09 -26.36 8.73
CA TYR A 60 -21.88 -26.92 7.37
C TYR A 60 -21.54 -25.89 6.28
N ALA A 61 -21.26 -24.63 6.62
CA ALA A 61 -20.68 -23.70 5.68
C ALA A 61 -19.16 -23.88 5.63
N VAL A 62 -18.55 -23.59 4.48
CA VAL A 62 -17.09 -23.41 4.42
C VAL A 62 -16.76 -22.02 4.94
N ASP A 63 -15.64 -21.92 5.64
CA ASP A 63 -15.25 -20.64 6.25
C ASP A 63 -14.89 -19.62 5.18
N ILE A 64 -14.14 -20.05 4.17
CA ILE A 64 -13.54 -19.18 3.17
C ILE A 64 -13.63 -19.87 1.80
N LYS A 65 -13.90 -19.10 0.74
CA LYS A 65 -13.87 -19.63 -0.63
C LYS A 65 -13.65 -18.55 -1.69
N THR A 66 -13.14 -18.95 -2.85
CA THR A 66 -13.15 -18.12 -4.06
C THR A 66 -14.57 -17.99 -4.62
N GLU A 67 -14.82 -16.94 -5.42
CA GLU A 67 -16.14 -16.70 -6.02
C GLU A 67 -16.61 -17.85 -6.90
N ASP A 68 -15.69 -18.49 -7.63
CA ASP A 68 -15.93 -19.66 -8.46
C ASP A 68 -16.06 -20.98 -7.68
N CYS A 69 -15.92 -20.95 -6.36
CA CYS A 69 -15.96 -22.08 -5.44
C CYS A 69 -14.90 -23.18 -5.71
N LYS A 70 -13.87 -22.91 -6.50
CA LYS A 70 -12.82 -23.89 -6.84
C LYS A 70 -11.78 -24.03 -5.74
N ILE A 71 -11.54 -22.97 -4.99
CA ILE A 71 -10.62 -22.97 -3.86
C ILE A 71 -11.43 -22.69 -2.60
N VAL A 72 -11.24 -23.56 -1.61
CA VAL A 72 -11.93 -23.51 -0.33
C VAL A 72 -10.91 -23.50 0.80
N GLY A 73 -11.20 -22.77 1.88
CA GLY A 73 -10.44 -22.79 3.12
C GLY A 73 -11.34 -23.21 4.28
N GLN A 74 -10.81 -24.04 5.16
CA GLN A 74 -11.38 -24.40 6.45
C GLN A 74 -10.37 -24.07 7.54
N SER A 75 -10.85 -23.58 8.67
CA SER A 75 -10.01 -23.14 9.77
C SER A 75 -10.38 -23.86 11.08
N GLY A 76 -9.38 -24.21 11.88
CA GLY A 76 -9.58 -24.87 13.16
C GLY A 76 -8.63 -24.38 14.25
N THR A 77 -9.21 -23.99 15.40
CA THR A 77 -8.47 -23.53 16.60
C THR A 77 -8.48 -24.52 17.75
N ASP A 78 -9.16 -25.67 17.57
CA ASP A 78 -9.24 -26.70 18.60
C ASP A 78 -7.83 -27.21 18.98
N THR A 79 -7.50 -27.25 20.25
CA THR A 79 -6.17 -27.66 20.74
C THR A 79 -5.80 -29.09 20.38
N ASP A 80 -6.79 -29.92 20.06
CA ASP A 80 -6.66 -31.32 19.65
C ASP A 80 -6.85 -31.52 18.13
N TYR A 81 -6.82 -30.45 17.31
CA TYR A 81 -7.10 -30.49 15.89
C TYR A 81 -6.33 -31.60 15.14
N PHE A 82 -5.02 -31.74 15.42
CA PHE A 82 -4.17 -32.79 14.84
C PHE A 82 -3.98 -34.03 15.72
N SER A 83 -4.39 -33.97 17.00
CA SER A 83 -4.14 -35.06 17.97
C SER A 83 -5.35 -35.91 18.29
N LYS A 84 -6.56 -35.49 17.89
CA LYS A 84 -7.77 -36.26 18.09
C LYS A 84 -7.73 -37.60 17.34
N ALA A 85 -8.28 -38.62 17.95
CA ALA A 85 -8.29 -39.95 17.35
C ALA A 85 -8.78 -39.92 15.90
N ASP A 86 -8.08 -40.62 15.03
CA ASP A 86 -8.38 -40.72 13.61
C ASP A 86 -8.43 -39.39 12.83
N PHE A 87 -7.81 -38.33 13.35
CA PHE A 87 -7.87 -36.97 12.76
C PHE A 87 -9.31 -36.51 12.49
N GLU A 88 -10.22 -36.79 13.43
CA GLU A 88 -11.66 -36.59 13.27
C GLU A 88 -12.01 -35.19 12.77
N LYS A 89 -11.34 -34.14 13.27
CA LYS A 89 -11.60 -32.75 12.89
C LYS A 89 -11.17 -32.45 11.44
N PRO A 90 -9.89 -32.53 11.05
CA PRO A 90 -9.50 -32.23 9.66
C PRO A 90 -10.15 -33.17 8.64
N MET A 91 -10.39 -34.43 8.99
CA MET A 91 -11.12 -35.36 8.11
C MET A 91 -12.60 -34.99 7.99
N GLY A 92 -13.20 -34.46 9.08
CA GLY A 92 -14.55 -33.90 9.06
C GLY A 92 -14.69 -32.72 8.11
N ASP A 93 -13.71 -31.81 8.13
CA ASP A 93 -13.65 -30.63 7.25
C ASP A 93 -13.49 -31.04 5.77
N ILE A 94 -12.68 -32.08 5.48
CA ILE A 94 -12.51 -32.64 4.13
C ILE A 94 -13.83 -33.22 3.63
N ARG A 95 -14.47 -34.11 4.40
CA ARG A 95 -15.74 -34.75 4.02
C ARG A 95 -16.87 -33.73 3.90
N GLY A 96 -16.88 -32.72 4.79
CA GLY A 96 -17.81 -31.58 4.74
C GLY A 96 -17.67 -30.79 3.45
N THR A 97 -16.45 -30.49 3.05
CA THR A 97 -16.14 -29.80 1.80
C THR A 97 -16.56 -30.62 0.58
N GLU A 98 -16.23 -31.91 0.53
CA GLU A 98 -16.58 -32.78 -0.57
C GLU A 98 -18.11 -32.88 -0.77
N LYS A 99 -18.85 -32.94 0.35
CA LYS A 99 -20.30 -33.00 0.32
C LYS A 99 -20.97 -31.70 -0.14
N ASN A 100 -20.44 -30.55 0.34
CA ASN A 100 -21.14 -29.26 0.23
C ASN A 100 -20.56 -28.35 -0.86
N ASN A 101 -19.38 -28.66 -1.42
CA ASN A 101 -18.68 -27.86 -2.42
C ASN A 101 -18.16 -28.72 -3.57
N PRO A 102 -19.05 -29.24 -4.42
CA PRO A 102 -18.69 -30.21 -5.49
C PRO A 102 -17.77 -29.57 -6.57
N LEU A 103 -17.64 -28.25 -6.62
CA LEU A 103 -16.75 -27.55 -7.54
C LEU A 103 -15.34 -27.31 -6.96
N CYS A 104 -15.06 -27.77 -5.74
CA CYS A 104 -13.77 -27.60 -5.10
C CYS A 104 -12.69 -28.38 -5.88
N GLU A 105 -11.62 -27.67 -6.25
CA GLU A 105 -10.41 -28.24 -6.85
C GLU A 105 -9.26 -28.30 -5.83
N VAL A 106 -9.22 -27.34 -4.88
CA VAL A 106 -8.19 -27.25 -3.84
C VAL A 106 -8.81 -26.83 -2.52
N LEU A 107 -8.56 -27.64 -1.47
CA LEU A 107 -8.91 -27.32 -0.09
C LEU A 107 -7.67 -26.93 0.72
N TYR A 108 -7.70 -25.75 1.34
CA TYR A 108 -6.74 -25.31 2.34
C TYR A 108 -7.26 -25.58 3.75
N LEU A 109 -6.55 -26.40 4.51
CA LEU A 109 -6.84 -26.64 5.93
C LEU A 109 -5.88 -25.79 6.75
N PHE A 110 -6.40 -24.80 7.45
CA PHE A 110 -5.64 -23.93 8.35
C PHE A 110 -5.86 -24.33 9.80
N SER A 111 -4.77 -24.35 10.58
CA SER A 111 -4.88 -24.48 12.03
C SER A 111 -3.82 -23.64 12.76
N ASN A 112 -4.21 -22.98 13.84
CA ASN A 112 -3.28 -22.32 14.74
C ASN A 112 -2.57 -23.29 15.69
N GLN A 113 -2.79 -24.58 15.52
CA GLN A 113 -2.12 -25.64 16.26
C GLN A 113 -0.92 -26.18 15.49
N ARG A 114 0.09 -26.66 16.23
CA ARG A 114 1.27 -27.31 15.65
C ARG A 114 0.99 -28.78 15.38
N ALA A 115 1.39 -29.26 14.22
CA ALA A 115 1.41 -30.68 13.89
C ALA A 115 2.84 -31.23 13.94
N SER A 116 3.06 -32.36 14.58
CA SER A 116 4.32 -33.09 14.50
C SER A 116 4.46 -33.79 13.13
N ASP A 117 5.71 -34.13 12.76
CA ASP A 117 5.96 -34.89 11.52
C ASP A 117 5.15 -36.18 11.41
N ALA A 118 4.98 -36.88 12.55
CA ALA A 118 4.16 -38.08 12.61
C ALA A 118 2.67 -37.77 12.35
N GLN A 119 2.16 -36.66 12.86
CA GLN A 119 0.77 -36.23 12.64
C GLN A 119 0.56 -35.78 11.18
N HIS A 120 1.49 -35.04 10.61
CA HIS A 120 1.45 -34.68 9.18
C HIS A 120 1.44 -35.92 8.28
N THR A 121 2.36 -36.86 8.52
CA THR A 121 2.44 -38.12 7.75
C THR A 121 1.17 -38.96 7.94
N GLY A 122 0.67 -39.06 9.18
CA GLY A 122 -0.54 -39.82 9.50
C GLY A 122 -1.78 -39.23 8.82
N LEU A 123 -1.96 -37.91 8.87
CA LEU A 123 -3.06 -37.21 8.21
C LEU A 123 -2.97 -37.33 6.69
N ALA A 124 -1.80 -37.13 6.09
CA ALA A 124 -1.57 -37.29 4.66
C ALA A 124 -1.89 -38.72 4.19
N THR A 125 -1.47 -39.74 4.95
CA THR A 125 -1.78 -41.15 4.67
C THR A 125 -3.30 -41.40 4.66
N LYS A 126 -4.01 -40.80 5.63
CA LYS A 126 -5.46 -40.97 5.73
C LYS A 126 -6.20 -40.23 4.61
N ILE A 127 -5.78 -39.02 4.25
CA ILE A 127 -6.32 -38.28 3.10
C ILE A 127 -6.14 -39.09 1.82
N ASN A 128 -4.95 -39.65 1.59
CA ASN A 128 -4.70 -40.52 0.42
C ASN A 128 -5.58 -41.76 0.40
N ALA A 129 -5.88 -42.35 1.55
CA ALA A 129 -6.74 -43.51 1.66
C ALA A 129 -8.22 -43.20 1.35
N GLU A 130 -8.69 -41.99 1.70
CA GLU A 130 -10.04 -41.54 1.38
C GLU A 130 -10.16 -41.00 -0.06
N SER A 131 -9.04 -40.61 -0.67
CA SER A 131 -8.94 -40.10 -2.05
C SER A 131 -9.99 -39.04 -2.39
N PRO A 132 -10.04 -37.90 -1.71
CA PRO A 132 -10.99 -36.84 -2.02
C PRO A 132 -10.83 -36.35 -3.47
N SER A 133 -11.91 -35.83 -4.05
CA SER A 133 -11.95 -35.35 -5.44
C SER A 133 -11.13 -34.08 -5.71
N PHE A 134 -10.48 -33.52 -4.71
CA PHE A 134 -9.70 -32.28 -4.73
C PHE A 134 -8.34 -32.42 -4.02
N GLU A 135 -7.41 -31.53 -4.33
CA GLU A 135 -6.13 -31.43 -3.64
C GLU A 135 -6.32 -30.84 -2.22
N VAL A 136 -5.67 -31.42 -1.22
CA VAL A 136 -5.71 -30.92 0.16
C VAL A 136 -4.34 -30.34 0.54
N LYS A 137 -4.31 -29.07 0.95
CA LYS A 137 -3.12 -28.35 1.44
C LYS A 137 -3.26 -28.07 2.94
N ILE A 138 -2.34 -28.60 3.72
CA ILE A 138 -2.34 -28.46 5.18
C ILE A 138 -1.42 -27.32 5.58
N TYR A 139 -1.97 -26.37 6.33
CA TYR A 139 -1.28 -25.21 6.89
C TYR A 139 -1.45 -25.21 8.40
N ASP A 140 -0.52 -25.86 9.09
CA ASP A 140 -0.39 -25.73 10.53
C ASP A 140 0.27 -24.39 10.90
N VAL A 141 0.35 -24.07 12.17
CA VAL A 141 0.88 -22.79 12.67
C VAL A 141 2.32 -22.52 12.20
N GLU A 142 3.15 -23.56 12.05
CA GLU A 142 4.54 -23.41 11.59
C GLU A 142 4.58 -23.10 10.09
N LYS A 143 3.77 -23.79 9.29
CA LYS A 143 3.67 -23.53 7.85
C LYS A 143 3.07 -22.16 7.57
N ILE A 144 2.13 -21.71 8.38
CA ILE A 144 1.58 -20.35 8.30
C ILE A 144 2.71 -19.33 8.59
N ALA A 145 3.45 -19.50 9.69
CA ALA A 145 4.55 -18.60 10.05
C ALA A 145 5.66 -18.57 8.99
N GLU A 146 5.99 -19.71 8.38
CA GLU A 146 6.91 -19.82 7.24
C GLU A 146 6.39 -19.02 6.04
N THR A 147 5.13 -19.21 5.68
CA THR A 147 4.50 -18.52 4.56
C THR A 147 4.50 -17.00 4.74
N ILE A 148 4.23 -16.51 5.95
CA ILE A 148 4.29 -15.08 6.25
C ILE A 148 5.74 -14.58 6.15
N TYR A 149 6.70 -15.33 6.68
CA TYR A 149 8.12 -14.97 6.60
C TYR A 149 8.61 -14.89 5.15
N GLU A 150 8.26 -15.87 4.32
CA GLU A 150 8.60 -15.88 2.90
C GLU A 150 7.99 -14.72 2.12
N ASN A 151 6.82 -14.27 2.54
CA ASN A 151 6.04 -13.19 1.91
C ASN A 151 6.11 -11.86 2.68
N VAL A 152 7.03 -11.71 3.62
CA VAL A 152 7.12 -10.51 4.49
C VAL A 152 7.20 -9.19 3.72
N ASN A 153 7.76 -9.21 2.53
CA ASN A 153 7.85 -8.05 1.63
C ASN A 153 6.70 -7.98 0.60
N ALA A 154 5.78 -8.94 0.62
CA ALA A 154 4.62 -8.88 -0.26
C ALA A 154 3.65 -7.79 0.23
N PRO A 155 3.01 -7.02 -0.69
CA PRO A 155 2.08 -5.95 -0.31
C PRO A 155 0.95 -6.41 0.59
N ARG A 156 0.38 -7.58 0.24
CA ARG A 156 -0.74 -8.17 0.99
C ARG A 156 -0.34 -8.65 2.39
N CYS A 157 0.96 -8.80 2.67
CA CYS A 157 1.42 -9.11 4.01
C CYS A 157 1.06 -8.02 5.01
N ASN A 158 0.85 -6.78 4.57
CA ASN A 158 0.38 -5.70 5.42
C ASN A 158 -1.02 -5.98 6.00
N GLU A 159 -1.90 -6.66 5.26
CA GLU A 159 -3.21 -7.06 5.76
C GLU A 159 -3.07 -8.12 6.87
N VAL A 160 -2.12 -9.05 6.71
CA VAL A 160 -1.79 -10.07 7.71
C VAL A 160 -1.21 -9.45 8.98
N TRP A 161 -0.36 -8.41 8.85
CA TRP A 161 0.27 -7.72 9.98
C TRP A 161 -0.72 -7.07 10.94
N GLN A 162 -1.88 -6.68 10.48
CA GLN A 162 -2.91 -6.05 11.32
C GLN A 162 -3.40 -6.97 12.45
N TYR A 163 -3.23 -8.27 12.29
CA TYR A 163 -3.63 -9.27 13.27
C TYR A 163 -2.48 -9.69 14.21
N LEU A 164 -1.24 -9.33 13.89
CA LEU A 164 -0.05 -9.82 14.57
C LEU A 164 0.57 -8.74 15.44
N THR A 165 0.41 -8.83 16.75
CA THR A 165 0.85 -7.80 17.72
C THR A 165 2.28 -7.99 18.18
N GLU A 166 2.66 -9.19 18.62
CA GLU A 166 4.01 -9.46 19.15
C GLU A 166 5.06 -9.48 18.03
N SER A 167 4.72 -10.08 16.89
CA SER A 167 5.63 -10.13 15.75
C SER A 167 5.83 -8.75 15.09
N SER A 168 4.97 -7.78 15.37
CA SER A 168 5.14 -6.39 14.91
C SER A 168 6.44 -5.76 15.42
N GLN A 169 6.99 -6.19 16.54
CA GLN A 169 8.31 -5.73 17.03
C GLN A 169 9.45 -6.07 16.07
N PHE A 170 9.28 -7.09 15.21
CA PHE A 170 10.24 -7.46 14.17
C PHE A 170 10.11 -6.60 12.92
N TYR A 171 9.13 -5.71 12.88
CA TYR A 171 8.92 -4.81 11.76
C TYR A 171 10.16 -3.93 11.47
N ASP A 172 10.99 -3.64 12.48
CA ASP A 172 12.28 -2.96 12.31
C ASP A 172 13.28 -3.71 11.46
N ILE A 173 13.15 -5.04 11.36
CA ILE A 173 14.04 -5.85 10.54
C ILE A 173 13.70 -5.65 9.05
N PHE A 174 12.43 -5.41 8.74
CA PHE A 174 11.91 -5.34 7.38
C PHE A 174 11.41 -3.96 6.92
N PRO A 175 11.22 -2.94 7.77
CA PRO A 175 10.61 -1.67 7.39
C PRO A 175 11.45 -0.84 6.43
N LYS A 176 12.74 -1.12 6.33
CA LYS A 176 13.66 -0.52 5.35
C LYS A 176 13.62 -1.23 4.00
N ARG A 177 12.64 -2.12 3.80
CA ARG A 177 12.46 -2.89 2.57
C ARG A 177 11.11 -2.55 1.97
N ASN A 178 11.12 -2.00 0.76
CA ASN A 178 9.91 -2.04 -0.03
C ASN A 178 9.78 -3.40 -0.71
N CYS A 179 8.56 -3.73 -1.13
CA CYS A 179 8.34 -5.03 -1.75
C CYS A 179 8.92 -5.09 -3.16
N ILE A 180 9.49 -6.23 -3.50
CA ILE A 180 9.76 -6.59 -4.89
C ILE A 180 8.42 -6.83 -5.56
N PRO A 181 8.12 -6.17 -6.70
CA PRO A 181 6.90 -6.45 -7.45
C PRO A 181 6.78 -7.93 -7.79
N GLN A 182 5.56 -8.44 -7.83
CA GLN A 182 5.35 -9.85 -8.13
C GLN A 182 5.87 -10.22 -9.52
N SER A 183 6.41 -11.43 -9.63
CA SER A 183 6.81 -11.97 -10.92
C SER A 183 5.57 -12.38 -11.72
N SER A 184 5.68 -12.38 -13.05
CA SER A 184 4.67 -12.91 -13.95
C SER A 184 4.28 -14.33 -13.56
N LEU A 185 2.99 -14.68 -13.69
CA LEU A 185 2.44 -16.00 -13.34
C LEU A 185 3.16 -17.15 -14.05
N TYR A 186 3.59 -16.91 -15.27
CA TYR A 186 4.23 -17.92 -16.14
C TYR A 186 5.72 -17.69 -16.30
N TYR A 187 6.37 -17.02 -15.34
CA TYR A 187 7.80 -16.70 -15.45
C TYR A 187 8.68 -17.95 -15.46
N VAL A 188 9.63 -18.00 -16.41
CA VAL A 188 10.65 -19.04 -16.52
C VAL A 188 12.00 -18.47 -16.09
N GLN A 189 12.65 -19.15 -15.15
CA GLN A 189 13.95 -18.71 -14.58
C GLN A 189 15.07 -18.76 -15.62
N ARG A 190 15.95 -17.75 -15.60
CA ARG A 190 17.09 -17.57 -16.47
C ARG A 190 18.39 -17.79 -15.69
N ASP A 191 18.62 -19.03 -15.24
CA ASP A 191 19.67 -19.35 -14.27
C ASP A 191 21.08 -19.08 -14.80
N LYS A 192 21.32 -19.30 -16.11
CA LYS A 192 22.60 -19.05 -16.75
C LYS A 192 22.95 -17.56 -16.74
N GLU A 193 21.99 -16.74 -17.13
CA GLU A 193 22.12 -15.28 -17.13
C GLU A 193 22.19 -14.73 -15.71
N SER A 194 21.39 -15.28 -14.77
CA SER A 194 21.41 -14.87 -13.36
C SER A 194 22.79 -15.07 -12.74
N LYS A 195 23.42 -16.23 -12.96
CA LYS A 195 24.79 -16.50 -12.46
C LYS A 195 25.81 -15.55 -13.06
N ALA A 196 25.75 -15.30 -14.37
CA ALA A 196 26.65 -14.38 -15.05
C ALA A 196 26.49 -12.93 -14.53
N PHE A 197 25.25 -12.51 -14.32
CA PHE A 197 24.94 -11.19 -13.77
C PHE A 197 25.41 -11.05 -12.31
N GLN A 198 25.17 -12.06 -11.48
CA GLN A 198 25.61 -12.05 -10.08
C GLN A 198 27.13 -11.95 -9.96
N ALA A 199 27.88 -12.66 -10.82
CA ALA A 199 29.34 -12.55 -10.87
C ALA A 199 29.82 -11.12 -11.23
N LEU A 200 29.10 -10.43 -12.12
CA LEU A 200 29.36 -9.02 -12.43
C LEU A 200 29.03 -8.12 -11.21
N LEU A 201 27.89 -8.33 -10.57
CA LEU A 201 27.45 -7.56 -9.42
C LEU A 201 28.34 -7.77 -8.18
N GLU A 202 29.02 -8.92 -8.04
CA GLU A 202 30.02 -9.12 -6.98
C GLU A 202 31.17 -8.12 -7.09
N THR A 203 31.64 -7.85 -8.30
CA THR A 203 32.80 -6.97 -8.58
C THR A 203 32.41 -5.48 -8.71
N GLN A 204 31.17 -5.19 -9.07
CA GLN A 204 30.65 -3.84 -9.30
C GLN A 204 29.63 -3.45 -8.25
N SER A 205 29.62 -2.18 -7.84
CA SER A 205 28.60 -1.66 -6.91
C SER A 205 27.30 -1.25 -7.60
N ILE A 206 27.37 -0.96 -8.91
CA ILE A 206 26.22 -0.60 -9.73
C ILE A 206 26.32 -1.35 -11.07
N VAL A 207 25.20 -1.92 -11.53
CA VAL A 207 25.11 -2.61 -12.82
C VAL A 207 23.82 -2.22 -13.53
N GLU A 208 23.95 -1.82 -14.80
CA GLU A 208 22.85 -1.50 -15.68
C GLU A 208 22.46 -2.72 -16.53
N ILE A 209 21.23 -3.21 -16.42
CA ILE A 209 20.65 -4.24 -17.28
C ILE A 209 20.03 -3.54 -18.49
N VAL A 210 20.61 -3.77 -19.66
CA VAL A 210 20.17 -3.14 -20.90
C VAL A 210 19.55 -4.17 -21.85
N GLY A 211 18.54 -3.77 -22.55
CA GLY A 211 17.89 -4.58 -23.61
C GLY A 211 16.61 -3.92 -24.09
N VAL A 212 16.12 -4.41 -25.20
CA VAL A 212 14.89 -3.89 -25.83
C VAL A 212 13.67 -4.12 -24.94
N SER A 213 12.59 -3.39 -25.22
CA SER A 213 11.34 -3.54 -24.49
C SER A 213 10.75 -4.93 -24.72
N GLY A 214 10.18 -5.54 -23.67
CA GLY A 214 9.59 -6.89 -23.74
C GLY A 214 10.56 -8.07 -23.62
N ILE A 215 11.89 -7.84 -23.49
CA ILE A 215 12.91 -8.89 -23.32
C ILE A 215 12.93 -9.49 -21.92
N GLY A 216 12.21 -8.89 -20.96
CA GLY A 216 12.09 -9.40 -19.60
C GLY A 216 13.09 -8.83 -18.61
N LYS A 217 13.64 -7.61 -18.81
CA LYS A 217 14.59 -6.97 -17.88
C LYS A 217 14.09 -6.88 -16.45
N SER A 218 12.87 -6.39 -16.26
CA SER A 218 12.25 -6.23 -14.94
C SER A 218 12.04 -7.59 -14.26
N GLU A 219 11.55 -8.60 -14.99
CA GLU A 219 11.38 -9.95 -14.46
C GLU A 219 12.72 -10.60 -14.09
N PHE A 220 13.74 -10.39 -14.92
CA PHE A 220 15.09 -10.83 -14.62
C PHE A 220 15.67 -10.14 -13.39
N ALA A 221 15.50 -8.82 -13.27
CA ALA A 221 15.91 -8.07 -12.07
C ALA A 221 15.20 -8.58 -10.81
N LYS A 222 13.89 -8.92 -10.89
CA LYS A 222 13.13 -9.53 -9.78
C LYS A 222 13.72 -10.88 -9.36
N GLN A 223 14.05 -11.74 -10.33
CA GLN A 223 14.71 -13.04 -10.06
C GLN A 223 16.03 -12.83 -9.31
N VAL A 224 16.93 -12.03 -9.88
CA VAL A 224 18.23 -11.75 -9.26
C VAL A 224 18.08 -11.15 -7.86
N THR A 225 17.16 -10.19 -7.72
CA THR A 225 16.89 -9.56 -6.41
C THR A 225 16.45 -10.57 -5.36
N LYS A 226 15.57 -11.52 -5.72
CA LYS A 226 15.16 -12.60 -4.81
C LYS A 226 16.34 -13.47 -4.38
N ASP A 227 17.22 -13.80 -5.33
CA ASP A 227 18.39 -14.67 -5.09
C ASP A 227 19.40 -14.05 -4.12
N ILE A 228 19.59 -12.72 -4.17
CA ILE A 228 20.65 -12.04 -3.41
C ILE A 228 20.16 -11.17 -2.24
N SER A 229 18.86 -10.92 -2.12
CA SER A 229 18.27 -9.96 -1.15
C SER A 229 18.64 -10.25 0.30
N GLN A 230 18.92 -11.51 0.65
CA GLN A 230 19.30 -11.94 2.00
C GLN A 230 20.66 -11.37 2.46
N ASN A 231 21.48 -10.87 1.54
CA ASN A 231 22.81 -10.33 1.83
C ASN A 231 22.80 -8.84 2.20
N PHE A 232 21.61 -8.23 2.23
CA PHE A 232 21.43 -6.80 2.42
C PHE A 232 20.48 -6.49 3.58
N GLU A 233 20.78 -5.44 4.34
CA GLU A 233 19.95 -4.95 5.45
C GLU A 233 18.72 -4.20 4.95
N SER A 234 18.84 -3.49 3.82
CA SER A 234 17.78 -2.71 3.21
C SER A 234 17.60 -3.07 1.75
N LEU A 235 16.36 -3.01 1.26
CA LEU A 235 15.99 -3.32 -0.11
C LEU A 235 15.02 -2.28 -0.63
N PHE A 236 15.31 -1.69 -1.80
CA PHE A 236 14.43 -0.72 -2.45
C PHE A 236 14.21 -1.06 -3.91
N TRP A 237 12.94 -1.17 -4.30
CA TRP A 237 12.52 -1.25 -5.69
C TRP A 237 11.90 0.09 -6.06
N ILE A 238 12.48 0.80 -7.02
CA ILE A 238 12.11 2.16 -7.41
C ILE A 238 11.72 2.15 -8.87
N ASN A 239 10.62 2.81 -9.20
CA ASN A 239 10.24 3.07 -10.58
C ASN A 239 11.14 4.18 -11.15
N GLY A 240 11.90 3.87 -12.19
CA GLY A 240 12.84 4.82 -12.80
C GLY A 240 12.18 6.06 -13.38
N SER A 241 10.91 6.00 -13.79
CA SER A 241 10.16 7.18 -14.26
C SER A 241 9.92 8.21 -13.15
N GLU A 242 9.96 7.80 -11.89
CA GLU A 242 9.75 8.66 -10.72
C GLU A 242 11.07 9.14 -10.10
N TYR A 243 12.18 8.56 -10.52
CA TYR A 243 13.50 8.90 -9.98
C TYR A 243 13.96 10.29 -10.44
N LYS A 244 14.21 11.19 -9.50
CA LYS A 244 14.78 12.53 -9.73
C LYS A 244 16.16 12.68 -9.10
N SER A 245 16.34 12.21 -7.87
CA SER A 245 17.59 12.21 -7.12
C SER A 245 17.51 11.21 -5.97
N LEU A 246 18.63 10.92 -5.30
CA LEU A 246 18.64 10.08 -4.09
C LEU A 246 17.84 10.70 -2.93
N ASP A 247 17.72 12.01 -2.90
CA ASP A 247 17.08 12.74 -1.80
C ASP A 247 15.56 12.86 -1.98
N SER A 248 15.06 12.69 -3.22
CA SER A 248 13.65 12.84 -3.57
C SER A 248 13.00 11.56 -4.08
N VAL A 249 13.50 10.41 -3.66
CA VAL A 249 12.91 9.12 -4.05
C VAL A 249 11.59 8.90 -3.31
N LYS A 250 10.51 8.76 -4.07
CA LYS A 250 9.22 8.33 -3.55
C LYS A 250 9.14 6.82 -3.62
N LEU A 251 8.88 6.19 -2.48
CA LEU A 251 8.55 4.77 -2.47
C LEU A 251 7.16 4.59 -3.05
N CYS A 252 7.08 3.90 -4.19
CA CYS A 252 5.86 3.75 -4.97
C CYS A 252 4.65 3.23 -4.21
N ARG A 253 4.85 2.53 -3.09
CA ARG A 253 3.75 1.90 -2.39
C ARG A 253 2.99 2.77 -1.45
N PHE A 254 3.66 3.72 -0.85
CA PHE A 254 3.08 4.37 0.30
C PHE A 254 3.19 5.89 0.24
N GLY A 255 3.45 6.48 -0.93
CA GLY A 255 3.55 7.94 -1.07
C GLY A 255 4.64 8.57 -0.19
N TYR A 256 5.43 7.74 0.50
CA TYR A 256 6.50 8.22 1.34
C TYR A 256 7.73 8.54 0.51
N GLU A 257 8.28 9.71 0.73
CA GLU A 257 9.63 10.02 0.30
C GLU A 257 10.60 9.32 1.23
N VAL A 258 11.41 8.41 0.70
CA VAL A 258 12.53 7.83 1.44
C VAL A 258 13.76 8.62 1.09
N ASN A 259 14.48 9.09 2.08
CA ASN A 259 15.79 9.61 1.87
C ASN A 259 16.77 8.46 1.60
N LEU A 260 16.89 8.12 0.32
CA LEU A 260 17.71 7.00 -0.12
C LEU A 260 19.21 7.27 0.15
N ARG A 261 19.65 8.53 0.12
CA ARG A 261 21.02 8.90 0.46
C ARG A 261 21.37 8.49 1.88
N PHE A 262 20.54 8.86 2.85
CA PHE A 262 20.74 8.47 4.26
C PHE A 262 20.83 6.96 4.42
N VAL A 263 19.96 6.21 3.72
CA VAL A 263 19.96 4.75 3.80
C VAL A 263 21.27 4.16 3.26
N LEU A 264 21.76 4.65 2.13
CA LEU A 264 23.04 4.21 1.54
C LEU A 264 24.26 4.58 2.40
N GLU A 265 24.17 5.67 3.14
CA GLU A 265 25.25 6.12 4.03
C GLU A 265 25.28 5.34 5.36
N ASN A 266 24.22 4.67 5.75
CA ASN A 266 24.10 4.01 7.06
C ASN A 266 23.83 2.52 7.01
N TYR A 267 23.39 1.96 5.88
CA TYR A 267 22.99 0.55 5.77
C TYR A 267 23.53 -0.08 4.48
N LYS A 268 23.88 -1.37 4.57
CA LYS A 268 24.17 -2.18 3.39
C LYS A 268 22.87 -2.46 2.62
N SER A 269 22.68 -1.76 1.51
CA SER A 269 21.41 -1.72 0.79
C SER A 269 21.49 -2.33 -0.60
N LEU A 270 20.41 -2.96 -1.05
CA LEU A 270 20.19 -3.33 -2.43
C LEU A 270 19.11 -2.40 -3.03
N VAL A 271 19.50 -1.64 -4.04
CA VAL A 271 18.61 -0.67 -4.71
C VAL A 271 18.37 -1.13 -6.13
N ILE A 272 17.13 -1.27 -6.51
CA ILE A 272 16.72 -1.57 -7.89
C ILE A 272 15.98 -0.34 -8.43
N VAL A 273 16.46 0.20 -9.55
CA VAL A 273 15.79 1.30 -10.27
C VAL A 273 15.31 0.75 -11.59
N ASP A 274 14.04 0.38 -11.64
CA ASP A 274 13.44 -0.27 -12.79
C ASP A 274 12.94 0.73 -13.82
N ASN A 275 13.31 0.51 -15.08
CA ASN A 275 12.93 1.36 -16.23
C ASN A 275 13.45 2.81 -16.15
N LEU A 276 14.70 2.99 -15.74
CA LEU A 276 15.38 4.29 -15.73
C LEU A 276 15.98 4.58 -17.10
N ASN A 277 15.42 5.52 -17.85
CA ASN A 277 15.87 5.88 -19.19
C ASN A 277 16.61 7.21 -19.24
N GLU A 278 16.53 8.00 -18.19
CA GLU A 278 17.19 9.29 -18.04
C GLU A 278 17.96 9.36 -16.73
N ASN A 279 18.95 10.22 -16.64
CA ASN A 279 19.72 10.45 -15.41
C ASN A 279 20.53 9.24 -14.87
N VAL A 280 20.75 8.19 -15.65
CA VAL A 280 21.51 6.99 -15.22
C VAL A 280 22.92 7.36 -14.77
N ALA A 281 23.62 8.22 -15.52
CA ALA A 281 24.96 8.69 -15.17
C ALA A 281 24.97 9.47 -13.84
N LYS A 282 23.98 10.33 -13.63
CA LYS A 282 23.80 11.08 -12.38
C LYS A 282 23.52 10.15 -11.20
N LEU A 283 22.64 9.17 -11.38
CA LEU A 283 22.39 8.15 -10.36
C LEU A 283 23.69 7.42 -9.99
N ASN A 284 24.52 7.03 -10.97
CA ASN A 284 25.78 6.36 -10.69
C ASN A 284 26.72 7.25 -9.85
N GLU A 285 26.89 8.53 -10.22
CA GLU A 285 27.72 9.45 -9.46
C GLU A 285 27.21 9.65 -8.02
N ASP A 286 25.93 9.88 -7.86
CA ASP A 286 25.30 10.10 -6.56
C ASP A 286 25.34 8.84 -5.70
N PHE A 287 25.13 7.67 -6.29
CA PHE A 287 25.22 6.39 -5.62
C PHE A 287 26.63 6.11 -5.12
N GLN A 288 27.65 6.33 -5.96
CA GLN A 288 29.05 6.13 -5.56
C GLN A 288 29.46 7.03 -4.40
N LYS A 289 28.95 8.28 -4.36
CA LYS A 289 29.21 9.22 -3.25
C LYS A 289 28.53 8.80 -1.95
N ALA A 290 27.29 8.29 -2.03
CA ALA A 290 26.49 7.91 -0.88
C ALA A 290 26.79 6.50 -0.35
N ASN A 291 27.32 5.61 -1.19
CA ASN A 291 27.57 4.20 -0.83
C ASN A 291 28.74 4.04 0.15
N LYS A 292 28.43 3.96 1.45
CA LYS A 292 29.42 3.79 2.53
C LYS A 292 29.50 2.36 3.07
N HIS A 293 28.55 1.49 2.72
CA HIS A 293 28.35 0.17 3.31
C HIS A 293 28.28 -0.96 2.28
N GLU A 294 29.02 -0.87 1.18
CA GLU A 294 29.07 -1.90 0.13
C GLU A 294 27.69 -2.25 -0.43
N SER A 295 26.83 -1.26 -0.53
CA SER A 295 25.51 -1.39 -1.14
C SER A 295 25.64 -1.69 -2.64
N LYS A 296 24.62 -2.31 -3.22
CA LYS A 296 24.55 -2.62 -4.65
C LYS A 296 23.34 -1.92 -5.28
N CYS A 297 23.51 -1.52 -6.54
CA CYS A 297 22.44 -0.91 -7.32
C CYS A 297 22.27 -1.67 -8.65
N ILE A 298 21.03 -2.02 -8.97
CA ILE A 298 20.64 -2.63 -10.25
C ILE A 298 19.73 -1.64 -10.96
N ILE A 299 20.09 -1.29 -12.20
CA ILE A 299 19.29 -0.40 -13.04
C ILE A 299 18.78 -1.22 -14.21
N THR A 300 17.52 -1.05 -14.60
CA THR A 300 17.05 -1.54 -15.90
C THR A 300 16.78 -0.35 -16.83
N SER A 301 17.24 -0.42 -18.07
CA SER A 301 17.10 0.66 -19.05
C SER A 301 16.90 0.11 -20.47
N LEU A 302 16.42 0.97 -21.38
CA LEU A 302 16.27 0.63 -22.80
C LEU A 302 17.58 0.78 -23.57
N LYS A 303 18.38 1.77 -23.21
CA LYS A 303 19.63 2.13 -23.89
C LYS A 303 20.77 2.16 -22.90
N GLN A 304 21.92 1.69 -23.32
CA GLN A 304 23.13 1.74 -22.53
C GLN A 304 23.54 3.18 -22.21
N SER A 305 23.71 3.48 -20.94
CA SER A 305 24.14 4.78 -20.44
C SER A 305 25.45 4.71 -19.66
N LEU A 306 25.78 3.54 -19.10
CA LEU A 306 27.02 3.30 -18.38
C LEU A 306 28.06 2.63 -19.29
N SER A 307 29.30 2.56 -18.81
CA SER A 307 30.39 1.85 -19.52
C SER A 307 30.10 0.35 -19.64
N ASP A 308 30.72 -0.31 -20.62
CA ASP A 308 30.56 -1.76 -20.82
C ASP A 308 30.89 -2.58 -19.57
N ALA A 309 31.85 -2.13 -18.74
CA ALA A 309 32.20 -2.78 -17.48
C ALA A 309 31.08 -2.75 -16.42
N LEU A 310 30.13 -1.84 -16.53
CA LEU A 310 28.99 -1.66 -15.63
C LEU A 310 27.66 -2.07 -16.28
N THR A 311 27.70 -2.61 -17.49
CA THR A 311 26.51 -2.92 -18.28
C THR A 311 26.38 -4.41 -18.53
N TYR A 312 25.22 -4.94 -18.25
CA TYR A 312 24.81 -6.30 -18.62
C TYR A 312 23.76 -6.24 -19.73
N LYS A 313 24.14 -6.66 -20.93
CA LYS A 313 23.20 -6.76 -22.05
C LYS A 313 22.42 -8.07 -21.91
N LEU A 314 21.14 -7.98 -21.54
CA LEU A 314 20.27 -9.14 -21.40
C LEU A 314 19.98 -9.74 -22.79
N PRO A 315 20.40 -10.97 -23.09
CA PRO A 315 20.16 -11.58 -24.39
C PRO A 315 18.70 -11.99 -24.55
N CYS A 316 18.27 -12.26 -25.79
CA CYS A 316 17.01 -12.96 -26.06
C CYS A 316 17.00 -14.32 -25.34
N MET A 317 15.81 -14.82 -25.00
CA MET A 317 15.68 -16.17 -24.45
C MET A 317 16.08 -17.22 -25.50
N GLU A 318 16.83 -18.22 -25.07
CA GLU A 318 17.16 -19.38 -25.91
C GLU A 318 15.86 -20.17 -26.24
N ASP A 319 15.84 -20.81 -27.41
CA ASP A 319 14.65 -21.54 -27.89
C ASP A 319 14.14 -22.59 -26.88
N GLU A 320 15.05 -23.23 -26.15
CA GLU A 320 14.71 -24.20 -25.12
C GLU A 320 13.90 -23.56 -23.96
N LEU A 321 14.30 -22.37 -23.53
CA LEU A 321 13.57 -21.61 -22.50
C LEU A 321 12.22 -21.10 -23.02
N ILE A 322 12.16 -20.68 -24.29
CA ILE A 322 10.91 -20.31 -24.93
C ILE A 322 9.95 -21.51 -25.01
N CYS A 323 10.44 -22.70 -25.35
CA CYS A 323 9.62 -23.90 -25.31
C CYS A 323 9.06 -24.17 -23.92
N LYS A 324 9.88 -24.11 -22.88
CA LYS A 324 9.45 -24.26 -21.48
C LYS A 324 8.40 -23.21 -21.10
N TYR A 325 8.58 -21.99 -21.61
CA TYR A 325 7.63 -20.90 -21.35
C TYR A 325 6.27 -21.16 -22.02
N ILE A 326 6.25 -21.59 -23.28
CA ILE A 326 5.04 -21.99 -24.00
C ILE A 326 4.35 -23.15 -23.26
N ASP A 327 5.10 -24.15 -22.82
CA ASP A 327 4.59 -25.33 -22.11
C ASP A 327 3.92 -24.98 -20.78
N SER A 328 4.40 -23.94 -20.09
CA SER A 328 3.83 -23.46 -18.82
C SER A 328 2.36 -23.01 -18.96
N PHE A 329 1.90 -22.66 -20.16
CA PHE A 329 0.51 -22.27 -20.41
C PHE A 329 -0.43 -23.50 -20.55
N GLY A 330 0.10 -24.70 -20.70
CA GLY A 330 -0.69 -25.92 -20.84
C GLY A 330 -1.50 -26.00 -22.14
N LEU A 331 -1.04 -25.36 -23.21
CA LEU A 331 -1.71 -25.34 -24.51
C LEU A 331 -1.44 -26.61 -25.29
N SER A 332 -2.48 -27.17 -25.93
CA SER A 332 -2.35 -28.30 -26.84
C SER A 332 -1.99 -27.78 -28.24
N ILE A 333 -0.69 -27.70 -28.54
CA ILE A 333 -0.16 -27.25 -29.84
C ILE A 333 0.66 -28.34 -30.49
N SER A 334 0.57 -28.44 -31.82
CA SER A 334 1.38 -29.37 -32.59
C SER A 334 2.87 -28.97 -32.58
N GLU A 335 3.75 -29.92 -32.76
CA GLU A 335 5.20 -29.68 -32.83
C GLU A 335 5.56 -28.70 -33.98
N THR A 336 4.80 -28.75 -35.06
CA THR A 336 4.97 -27.84 -36.20
C THR A 336 4.59 -26.40 -35.84
N GLU A 337 3.48 -26.20 -35.14
CA GLU A 337 3.04 -24.90 -34.64
C GLU A 337 4.00 -24.38 -33.58
N ARG A 338 4.47 -25.23 -32.67
CA ARG A 338 5.47 -24.88 -31.68
C ARG A 338 6.73 -24.31 -32.31
N LYS A 339 7.32 -25.00 -33.30
CA LYS A 339 8.51 -24.51 -34.00
C LYS A 339 8.27 -23.18 -34.71
N LYS A 340 7.13 -23.02 -35.37
CA LYS A 340 6.78 -21.75 -35.99
C LYS A 340 6.61 -20.64 -34.94
N LEU A 341 5.99 -20.92 -33.80
CA LEU A 341 5.77 -19.96 -32.72
C LEU A 341 7.11 -19.53 -32.11
N VAL A 342 8.04 -20.46 -31.84
CA VAL A 342 9.39 -20.16 -31.33
C VAL A 342 10.13 -19.22 -32.29
N THR A 343 10.06 -19.52 -33.62
CA THR A 343 10.66 -18.66 -34.64
C THR A 343 9.99 -17.28 -34.68
N LEU A 344 8.65 -17.23 -34.52
CA LEU A 344 7.89 -15.99 -34.54
C LEU A 344 8.24 -15.07 -33.37
N VAL A 345 8.28 -15.61 -32.15
CA VAL A 345 8.54 -14.81 -30.94
C VAL A 345 10.02 -14.42 -30.78
N ALA A 346 10.93 -15.07 -31.54
CA ALA A 346 12.36 -14.73 -31.63
C ALA A 346 13.05 -14.49 -30.27
N GLY A 347 12.68 -15.25 -29.25
CA GLY A 347 13.26 -15.13 -27.90
C GLY A 347 12.68 -14.02 -27.02
N TYR A 348 11.54 -13.41 -27.39
CA TYR A 348 10.88 -12.35 -26.63
C TYR A 348 9.78 -12.86 -25.70
N PRO A 349 9.98 -12.85 -24.37
CA PRO A 349 8.99 -13.40 -23.41
C PRO A 349 7.63 -12.71 -23.44
N LEU A 350 7.59 -11.38 -23.63
CA LEU A 350 6.32 -10.65 -23.69
C LEU A 350 5.46 -11.14 -24.87
N ALA A 351 6.06 -11.41 -26.02
CA ALA A 351 5.34 -11.93 -27.18
C ALA A 351 4.76 -13.32 -26.90
N VAL A 352 5.55 -14.20 -26.26
CA VAL A 352 5.06 -15.54 -25.81
C VAL A 352 3.85 -15.37 -24.89
N ASN A 353 3.98 -14.52 -23.87
CA ASN A 353 2.90 -14.33 -22.90
C ASN A 353 1.62 -13.84 -23.56
N MET A 354 1.71 -12.78 -24.35
CA MET A 354 0.53 -12.24 -25.05
C MET A 354 -0.16 -13.27 -25.96
N ILE A 355 0.62 -14.02 -26.76
CA ILE A 355 0.08 -15.01 -27.69
C ILE A 355 -0.52 -16.18 -26.94
N CYS A 356 0.23 -16.78 -26.04
CA CYS A 356 -0.21 -18.01 -25.34
C CYS A 356 -1.38 -17.76 -24.39
N ALA A 357 -1.40 -16.61 -23.69
CA ALA A 357 -2.53 -16.25 -22.85
C ALA A 357 -3.81 -16.02 -23.66
N SER A 358 -3.70 -15.30 -24.79
CA SER A 358 -4.85 -15.05 -25.67
C SER A 358 -5.37 -16.34 -26.33
N ALA A 359 -4.48 -17.25 -26.68
CA ALA A 359 -4.86 -18.55 -27.26
C ALA A 359 -5.52 -19.47 -26.19
N LYS A 360 -5.09 -19.39 -24.95
CA LYS A 360 -5.67 -20.15 -23.84
C LYS A 360 -7.13 -19.78 -23.54
N ASP A 361 -7.50 -18.54 -23.81
CA ASP A 361 -8.85 -18.00 -23.61
C ASP A 361 -9.68 -17.99 -24.90
N ASP A 362 -9.30 -18.76 -25.93
CA ASP A 362 -10.00 -18.92 -27.20
C ASP A 362 -10.25 -17.60 -27.96
N LEU A 363 -9.43 -16.56 -27.72
CA LEU A 363 -9.52 -15.32 -28.51
C LEU A 363 -9.14 -15.55 -29.99
N PHE A 364 -8.15 -16.40 -30.19
CA PHE A 364 -7.74 -16.89 -31.52
C PHE A 364 -6.97 -18.22 -31.35
N SER A 365 -6.99 -19.06 -32.37
CA SER A 365 -6.11 -20.22 -32.38
C SER A 365 -4.68 -19.83 -32.79
N ILE A 366 -3.70 -20.55 -32.25
CA ILE A 366 -2.29 -20.37 -32.66
C ILE A 366 -2.14 -20.62 -34.18
N GLY A 367 -2.90 -21.59 -34.71
CA GLY A 367 -2.92 -21.91 -36.14
C GLY A 367 -3.39 -20.71 -37.02
N GLU A 368 -4.46 -20.00 -36.58
CA GLU A 368 -4.93 -18.78 -37.26
C GLU A 368 -3.87 -17.68 -37.24
N LEU A 369 -3.24 -17.46 -36.09
CA LEU A 369 -2.18 -16.46 -35.93
C LEU A 369 -0.98 -16.77 -36.84
N LEU A 370 -0.60 -18.04 -36.92
CA LEU A 370 0.55 -18.50 -37.72
C LEU A 370 0.26 -18.57 -39.23
N SER A 371 -1.02 -18.65 -39.64
CA SER A 371 -1.45 -18.68 -41.04
C SER A 371 -1.60 -17.29 -41.62
N ASP A 372 -1.75 -16.27 -40.80
CA ASP A 372 -1.85 -14.86 -41.19
C ASP A 372 -0.45 -14.40 -41.68
N GLY A 373 -0.18 -14.54 -42.98
CA GLY A 373 1.13 -14.36 -43.65
C GLY A 373 1.84 -13.00 -43.47
N ALA A 374 1.42 -12.28 -42.48
CA ALA A 374 1.88 -10.97 -42.06
C ALA A 374 2.93 -11.00 -40.91
N LEU A 375 3.34 -12.17 -40.44
CA LEU A 375 4.30 -12.33 -39.33
C LEU A 375 5.67 -12.72 -39.86
N GLN A 376 6.32 -11.84 -40.61
CA GLN A 376 7.73 -12.00 -40.92
C GLN A 376 8.60 -11.50 -39.76
N LYS A 377 9.78 -12.14 -39.60
CA LYS A 377 10.78 -11.97 -38.55
C LYS A 377 10.74 -10.66 -37.74
N LEU A 378 10.77 -10.82 -36.43
CA LEU A 378 10.85 -9.77 -35.41
C LEU A 378 12.29 -9.18 -35.40
N GLU A 379 12.48 -8.03 -36.00
CA GLU A 379 13.57 -7.10 -35.69
C GLU A 379 12.98 -5.97 -34.82
N ASP A 380 13.80 -5.13 -34.15
CA ASP A 380 13.37 -4.21 -33.06
C ASP A 380 12.11 -3.35 -33.33
N GLU A 381 11.86 -2.94 -34.60
CA GLU A 381 10.62 -2.26 -34.98
C GLU A 381 9.41 -3.20 -35.06
N HIS A 382 9.59 -4.52 -35.04
CA HIS A 382 8.54 -5.53 -35.23
C HIS A 382 7.88 -5.93 -33.90
N ASN A 383 8.52 -5.76 -32.74
CA ASN A 383 7.88 -5.99 -31.44
C ASN A 383 6.69 -5.05 -31.24
N GLN A 384 6.82 -3.82 -31.66
CA GLN A 384 5.73 -2.84 -31.64
C GLN A 384 4.60 -3.29 -32.58
N ARG A 385 4.92 -3.74 -33.80
CA ARG A 385 3.92 -4.23 -34.76
C ARG A 385 3.20 -5.50 -34.31
N LEU A 386 3.89 -6.42 -33.66
CA LEU A 386 3.24 -7.63 -33.10
C LEU A 386 2.31 -7.25 -31.94
N SER A 387 2.76 -6.40 -31.02
CA SER A 387 1.93 -5.90 -29.92
C SER A 387 0.70 -5.16 -30.46
N GLU A 388 0.85 -4.31 -31.47
CA GLU A 388 -0.26 -3.61 -32.13
C GLU A 388 -1.29 -4.59 -32.73
N ARG A 389 -0.85 -5.67 -33.34
CA ARG A 389 -1.75 -6.68 -33.94
C ARG A 389 -2.51 -7.48 -32.91
N ILE A 390 -1.82 -7.90 -31.85
CA ILE A 390 -2.46 -8.60 -30.74
C ILE A 390 -3.45 -7.67 -30.06
N VAL A 391 -3.03 -6.43 -29.79
CA VAL A 391 -3.90 -5.40 -29.19
C VAL A 391 -5.10 -5.10 -30.11
N ARG A 392 -4.97 -5.05 -31.43
CA ARG A 392 -6.10 -4.88 -32.36
C ARG A 392 -7.13 -6.02 -32.22
N LYS A 393 -6.69 -7.26 -32.14
CA LYS A 393 -7.61 -8.40 -31.93
C LYS A 393 -8.32 -8.34 -30.58
N ILE A 394 -7.60 -7.91 -29.53
CA ILE A 394 -8.18 -7.67 -28.20
C ILE A 394 -9.13 -6.46 -28.25
N TYR A 395 -8.80 -5.43 -29.05
CA TYR A 395 -9.57 -4.20 -29.15
C TYR A 395 -11.00 -4.45 -29.65
N ASP A 396 -11.21 -5.34 -30.61
CA ASP A 396 -12.55 -5.68 -31.11
C ASP A 396 -13.51 -6.11 -29.99
N LYS A 397 -12.98 -6.69 -28.93
CA LYS A 397 -13.76 -7.20 -27.80
C LYS A 397 -13.76 -6.27 -26.57
N TYR A 398 -12.68 -5.51 -26.39
CA TYR A 398 -12.42 -4.71 -25.19
C TYR A 398 -12.14 -3.22 -25.50
N ALA A 399 -12.78 -2.69 -26.55
CA ALA A 399 -12.54 -1.32 -27.04
C ALA A 399 -12.76 -0.26 -25.95
N ALA A 400 -13.82 -0.39 -25.16
CA ALA A 400 -14.14 0.59 -24.11
C ALA A 400 -13.04 0.66 -23.05
N GLU A 401 -12.56 -0.49 -22.59
CA GLU A 401 -11.51 -0.59 -21.58
C GLU A 401 -10.17 -0.11 -22.10
N LEU A 402 -9.81 -0.48 -23.33
CA LEU A 402 -8.55 -0.06 -23.95
C LEU A 402 -8.53 1.45 -24.26
N ASN A 403 -9.65 2.02 -24.66
CA ASN A 403 -9.81 3.47 -24.81
C ASN A 403 -9.58 4.19 -23.48
N LEU A 404 -10.14 3.66 -22.41
CA LEU A 404 -9.98 4.18 -21.07
C LEU A 404 -8.52 4.11 -20.60
N LEU A 405 -7.86 2.97 -20.76
CA LEU A 405 -6.44 2.80 -20.40
C LEU A 405 -5.54 3.76 -21.21
N SER A 406 -5.84 3.96 -22.50
CA SER A 406 -5.15 4.96 -23.34
C SER A 406 -5.31 6.38 -22.80
N TYR A 407 -6.51 6.73 -22.36
CA TYR A 407 -6.81 8.07 -21.84
C TYR A 407 -6.15 8.33 -20.49
N ILE A 408 -6.16 7.32 -19.58
CA ILE A 408 -5.46 7.39 -18.30
C ILE A 408 -3.97 7.65 -18.52
N ASP A 409 -3.37 7.00 -19.51
CA ASP A 409 -1.98 7.24 -19.95
C ASP A 409 -0.94 7.16 -18.82
N CYS A 410 -1.14 6.25 -17.90
CA CYS A 410 -0.24 5.97 -16.80
C CYS A 410 0.24 4.52 -16.85
N GLN A 411 1.52 4.28 -16.59
CA GLN A 411 2.05 2.91 -16.51
C GLN A 411 1.55 2.19 -15.25
N VAL A 412 1.35 2.91 -14.17
CA VAL A 412 0.84 2.40 -12.90
C VAL A 412 -0.53 3.03 -12.64
N ILE A 413 -1.52 2.21 -12.35
CA ILE A 413 -2.90 2.63 -12.15
C ILE A 413 -3.40 2.07 -10.82
N SER A 414 -4.12 2.91 -10.04
CA SER A 414 -4.78 2.49 -8.81
C SER A 414 -5.75 1.34 -9.08
N SER A 415 -5.57 0.21 -8.38
CA SER A 415 -6.39 -1.00 -8.57
C SER A 415 -7.84 -0.78 -8.16
N ASP A 416 -8.07 -0.08 -7.06
CA ASP A 416 -9.40 0.17 -6.51
C ASP A 416 -10.22 1.06 -7.47
N PHE A 417 -9.62 2.15 -7.96
CA PHE A 417 -10.27 3.01 -8.94
C PHE A 417 -10.51 2.28 -10.28
N LEU A 418 -9.53 1.50 -10.74
CA LEU A 418 -9.68 0.74 -12.00
C LEU A 418 -10.85 -0.26 -11.92
N ARG A 419 -11.09 -0.87 -10.76
CA ARG A 419 -12.24 -1.77 -10.53
C ARG A 419 -13.59 -1.05 -10.52
N VAL A 420 -13.62 0.24 -10.28
CA VAL A 420 -14.85 1.05 -10.38
C VAL A 420 -15.20 1.39 -11.84
N ILE A 421 -14.17 1.61 -12.66
CA ILE A 421 -14.35 2.05 -14.06
C ILE A 421 -14.34 0.91 -15.07
N VAL A 422 -13.77 -0.24 -14.72
CA VAL A 422 -13.69 -1.45 -15.56
C VAL A 422 -14.38 -2.60 -14.85
N ASP A 423 -15.23 -3.33 -15.58
CA ASP A 423 -15.87 -4.54 -15.07
C ASP A 423 -14.83 -5.57 -14.63
N ARG A 424 -15.10 -6.23 -13.49
CA ARG A 424 -14.18 -7.16 -12.83
C ARG A 424 -13.79 -8.35 -13.69
N ILE A 425 -14.74 -8.90 -14.44
CA ILE A 425 -14.48 -10.02 -15.35
C ILE A 425 -13.58 -9.58 -16.48
N ARG A 426 -13.86 -8.41 -17.06
CA ARG A 426 -13.06 -7.81 -18.13
C ARG A 426 -11.65 -7.47 -17.66
N LEU A 427 -11.51 -6.93 -16.45
CA LEU A 427 -10.21 -6.66 -15.82
C LEU A 427 -9.37 -7.94 -15.70
N LYS A 428 -9.97 -9.05 -15.26
CA LYS A 428 -9.32 -10.36 -15.16
C LYS A 428 -8.81 -10.86 -16.54
N TYR A 429 -9.58 -10.65 -17.59
CA TYR A 429 -9.13 -10.98 -18.95
C TYR A 429 -7.99 -10.09 -19.43
N LEU A 430 -8.05 -8.78 -19.19
CA LEU A 430 -6.94 -7.88 -19.52
C LEU A 430 -5.63 -8.28 -18.82
N CYS A 431 -5.72 -8.77 -17.57
CA CYS A 431 -4.56 -9.34 -16.88
C CYS A 431 -4.05 -10.62 -17.55
N ARG A 432 -4.96 -11.53 -17.95
CA ARG A 432 -4.58 -12.76 -18.66
C ARG A 432 -3.87 -12.49 -19.96
N TYR A 433 -4.32 -11.48 -20.72
CA TYR A 433 -3.70 -11.08 -21.99
C TYR A 433 -2.43 -10.25 -21.83
N SER A 434 -1.93 -10.08 -20.61
CA SER A 434 -0.77 -9.24 -20.31
C SER A 434 -0.90 -7.78 -20.76
N VAL A 435 -2.13 -7.30 -20.93
CA VAL A 435 -2.41 -5.87 -21.08
C VAL A 435 -2.18 -5.17 -19.75
N LEU A 436 -2.67 -5.78 -18.66
CA LEU A 436 -2.45 -5.36 -17.29
C LEU A 436 -1.68 -6.43 -16.52
N GLN A 437 -0.85 -6.01 -15.61
CA GLN A 437 -0.20 -6.86 -14.62
C GLN A 437 -0.51 -6.31 -13.24
N GLN A 438 -1.08 -7.11 -12.36
CA GLN A 438 -1.24 -6.72 -10.96
C GLN A 438 0.16 -6.67 -10.33
N GLU A 439 0.57 -5.50 -9.85
CA GLU A 439 1.87 -5.30 -9.25
C GLU A 439 1.83 -5.58 -7.75
N ASP A 440 0.74 -5.11 -7.13
CA ASP A 440 0.43 -5.36 -5.72
C ASP A 440 -1.08 -5.28 -5.46
N ALA A 441 -1.50 -5.25 -4.19
CA ALA A 441 -2.92 -5.15 -3.82
C ALA A 441 -3.58 -3.85 -4.32
N TYR A 442 -2.78 -2.80 -4.51
CA TYR A 442 -3.26 -1.45 -4.74
C TYR A 442 -3.00 -0.92 -6.15
N THR A 443 -2.19 -1.62 -6.95
CA THR A 443 -1.75 -1.13 -8.27
C THR A 443 -1.78 -2.18 -9.36
N PHE A 444 -2.13 -1.73 -10.57
CA PHE A 444 -1.90 -2.44 -11.82
C PHE A 444 -0.85 -1.70 -12.63
N ARG A 445 -0.07 -2.45 -13.39
CA ARG A 445 0.92 -1.91 -14.34
C ARG A 445 0.55 -2.29 -15.75
N ILE A 446 0.75 -1.35 -16.69
CA ILE A 446 0.70 -1.59 -18.13
C ILE A 446 2.13 -1.55 -18.66
N HIS A 447 2.51 -2.55 -19.44
CA HIS A 447 3.80 -2.53 -20.11
C HIS A 447 3.83 -1.42 -21.19
N GLN A 448 4.91 -0.64 -21.26
CA GLN A 448 4.98 0.53 -22.16
C GLN A 448 4.65 0.19 -23.62
N VAL A 449 5.21 -0.90 -24.15
CA VAL A 449 4.93 -1.34 -25.54
C VAL A 449 3.44 -1.62 -25.77
N VAL A 450 2.76 -2.17 -24.77
CA VAL A 450 1.32 -2.44 -24.84
C VAL A 450 0.53 -1.13 -24.79
N LEU A 451 0.92 -0.20 -23.90
CA LEU A 451 0.29 1.12 -23.81
C LEU A 451 0.45 1.91 -25.12
N ASP A 452 1.65 1.90 -25.71
CA ASP A 452 1.92 2.55 -26.99
C ASP A 452 1.09 1.92 -28.12
N ALA A 453 0.99 0.59 -28.15
CA ALA A 453 0.15 -0.12 -29.12
C ALA A 453 -1.35 0.23 -28.96
N ILE A 454 -1.83 0.34 -27.71
CA ILE A 454 -3.21 0.78 -27.44
C ILE A 454 -3.42 2.21 -27.95
N LYS A 455 -2.50 3.14 -27.67
CA LYS A 455 -2.58 4.53 -28.11
C LYS A 455 -2.68 4.70 -29.63
N CYS A 456 -2.08 3.77 -30.40
CA CYS A 456 -2.16 3.81 -31.86
C CYS A 456 -3.56 3.50 -32.42
N ILE A 457 -4.44 2.84 -31.64
CA ILE A 457 -5.75 2.37 -32.13
C ILE A 457 -6.92 2.89 -31.30
N ALA A 458 -6.66 3.38 -30.10
CA ALA A 458 -7.69 3.80 -29.16
C ALA A 458 -8.38 5.10 -29.59
N HIS A 459 -9.66 5.21 -29.24
CA HIS A 459 -10.46 6.42 -29.36
C HIS A 459 -10.63 7.08 -28.00
N ILE A 460 -11.07 8.34 -28.00
CA ILE A 460 -11.37 9.06 -26.75
C ILE A 460 -12.58 8.38 -26.09
N PRO A 461 -12.52 8.00 -24.82
CA PRO A 461 -13.66 7.43 -24.09
C PRO A 461 -14.75 8.46 -23.85
N ASP A 462 -15.89 8.04 -23.32
CA ASP A 462 -16.92 8.97 -22.83
C ASP A 462 -16.39 9.72 -21.60
N LEU A 463 -15.99 10.97 -21.81
CA LEU A 463 -15.35 11.79 -20.77
C LEU A 463 -16.33 12.24 -19.70
N LYS A 464 -17.62 12.37 -20.05
CA LYS A 464 -18.67 12.72 -19.09
C LYS A 464 -18.89 11.55 -18.12
N GLU A 465 -19.07 10.33 -18.64
CA GLU A 465 -19.20 9.13 -17.81
C GLU A 465 -17.97 8.94 -16.91
N LEU A 466 -16.78 9.19 -17.44
CA LEU A 466 -15.54 9.07 -16.69
C LEU A 466 -15.45 10.11 -15.57
N ALA A 467 -15.85 11.35 -15.79
CA ALA A 467 -15.89 12.40 -14.77
C ALA A 467 -16.93 12.08 -13.68
N ASP A 468 -18.09 11.52 -14.07
CA ASP A 468 -19.12 11.05 -13.14
C ASP A 468 -18.56 9.93 -12.24
N LYS A 469 -17.90 8.92 -12.81
CA LYS A 469 -17.31 7.81 -12.05
C LYS A 469 -16.18 8.26 -11.13
N LEU A 470 -15.30 9.14 -11.60
CA LEU A 470 -14.21 9.67 -10.79
C LEU A 470 -14.75 10.50 -9.61
N SER A 471 -15.65 11.42 -9.86
CA SER A 471 -16.21 12.28 -8.80
C SER A 471 -17.00 11.45 -7.78
N CYS A 472 -17.80 10.49 -8.21
CA CYS A 472 -18.52 9.58 -7.32
C CYS A 472 -17.57 8.71 -6.47
N TYR A 473 -16.51 8.19 -7.08
CA TYR A 473 -15.47 7.44 -6.37
C TYR A 473 -14.80 8.31 -5.30
N LEU A 474 -14.37 9.52 -5.66
CA LEU A 474 -13.70 10.44 -4.75
C LEU A 474 -14.63 10.91 -3.62
N ASP A 475 -15.91 11.17 -3.91
CA ASP A 475 -16.92 11.52 -2.90
C ASP A 475 -17.03 10.44 -1.83
N ASN A 476 -17.14 9.17 -2.24
CA ASN A 476 -17.17 8.04 -1.32
C ASN A 476 -15.86 7.88 -0.51
N LYS A 477 -14.70 8.14 -1.11
CA LYS A 477 -13.40 7.98 -0.47
C LYS A 477 -12.99 9.14 0.42
N ASN A 478 -13.51 10.33 0.21
CA ASN A 478 -13.20 11.52 1.03
C ASN A 478 -13.48 11.32 2.52
N HIS A 479 -14.43 10.47 2.88
CA HIS A 479 -14.72 10.15 4.28
C HIS A 479 -13.73 9.15 4.89
N GLN A 480 -13.20 8.23 4.08
CA GLN A 480 -12.32 7.14 4.53
C GLN A 480 -10.84 7.55 4.51
N LYS A 481 -10.41 8.25 3.44
CA LYS A 481 -9.00 8.63 3.19
C LYS A 481 -8.06 7.44 3.42
N ASP A 482 -8.41 6.31 2.79
CA ASP A 482 -7.74 5.03 2.90
C ASP A 482 -6.54 4.92 1.93
N ILE A 483 -5.84 3.78 1.93
CA ILE A 483 -4.70 3.54 1.03
C ILE A 483 -5.09 3.71 -0.45
N PRO A 484 -6.21 3.14 -0.95
CA PRO A 484 -6.64 3.35 -2.32
C PRO A 484 -6.79 4.82 -2.72
N PHE A 485 -7.34 5.66 -1.84
CA PHE A 485 -7.46 7.09 -2.06
C PHE A 485 -6.11 7.75 -2.33
N PHE A 486 -5.13 7.53 -1.45
CA PHE A 486 -3.80 8.11 -1.61
C PHE A 486 -3.03 7.51 -2.78
N THR A 487 -3.19 6.20 -3.05
CA THR A 487 -2.58 5.52 -4.20
C THR A 487 -3.04 6.13 -5.52
N LEU A 488 -4.33 6.48 -5.66
CA LEU A 488 -4.85 7.14 -6.83
C LEU A 488 -4.15 8.49 -7.08
N PHE A 489 -4.06 9.34 -6.07
CA PHE A 489 -3.39 10.64 -6.21
C PHE A 489 -1.88 10.52 -6.41
N HIS A 490 -1.26 9.49 -5.85
CA HIS A 490 0.17 9.27 -6.03
C HIS A 490 0.53 8.90 -7.48
N HIS A 491 -0.19 7.95 -8.06
CA HIS A 491 0.16 7.42 -9.39
C HIS A 491 -0.59 8.06 -10.56
N ASN A 492 -1.77 8.62 -10.32
CA ASN A 492 -2.67 9.02 -11.39
C ASN A 492 -3.04 10.52 -11.38
N VAL A 493 -2.23 11.36 -10.73
CA VAL A 493 -2.50 12.80 -10.64
C VAL A 493 -2.62 13.45 -12.01
N SER A 494 -1.80 13.06 -12.98
CA SER A 494 -1.86 13.60 -14.36
C SER A 494 -3.18 13.27 -15.06
N PHE A 495 -3.72 12.08 -14.82
CA PHE A 495 -5.03 11.69 -15.31
C PHE A 495 -6.14 12.49 -14.62
N ILE A 496 -6.07 12.65 -13.32
CA ILE A 496 -7.03 13.45 -12.55
C ILE A 496 -7.04 14.89 -13.06
N ASP A 497 -5.88 15.47 -13.33
CA ASP A 497 -5.74 16.81 -13.91
C ASP A 497 -6.38 16.90 -15.32
N LYS A 498 -6.19 15.89 -16.18
CA LYS A 498 -6.86 15.83 -17.49
C LYS A 498 -8.37 15.85 -17.34
N VAL A 499 -8.94 15.08 -16.40
CA VAL A 499 -10.38 15.06 -16.14
C VAL A 499 -10.85 16.40 -15.55
N TYR A 500 -10.12 16.96 -14.60
CA TYR A 500 -10.46 18.25 -13.98
C TYR A 500 -10.56 19.39 -15.00
N HIS A 501 -9.61 19.48 -15.94
CA HIS A 501 -9.58 20.53 -16.95
C HIS A 501 -10.42 20.24 -18.19
N ASN A 502 -11.11 19.10 -18.25
CA ASN A 502 -11.96 18.76 -19.37
C ASN A 502 -13.21 19.65 -19.41
N ALA A 503 -13.64 20.02 -20.63
CA ALA A 503 -14.82 20.87 -20.85
C ALA A 503 -16.14 20.18 -20.43
N ASP A 504 -16.21 18.85 -20.51
CA ASP A 504 -17.38 18.05 -20.14
C ASP A 504 -17.50 17.83 -18.63
N THR A 505 -16.46 18.15 -17.85
CA THR A 505 -16.47 18.06 -16.38
C THR A 505 -17.21 19.25 -15.78
N THR A 506 -18.31 18.99 -15.12
CA THR A 506 -19.16 20.03 -14.49
C THR A 506 -18.42 20.72 -13.32
N GLU A 507 -18.88 21.92 -12.97
CA GLU A 507 -18.29 22.69 -11.87
C GLU A 507 -18.39 21.93 -10.54
N GLU A 508 -19.49 21.24 -10.28
CA GLU A 508 -19.67 20.41 -9.08
C GLU A 508 -18.67 19.23 -9.02
N GLN A 509 -18.45 18.56 -10.14
CA GLN A 509 -17.43 17.51 -10.21
C GLN A 509 -16.01 18.06 -9.98
N LYS A 510 -15.70 19.24 -10.55
CA LYS A 510 -14.44 19.94 -10.31
C LYS A 510 -14.22 20.24 -8.83
N LYS A 511 -15.26 20.64 -8.11
CA LYS A 511 -15.20 20.89 -6.67
C LYS A 511 -14.85 19.61 -5.89
N VAL A 512 -15.52 18.49 -6.19
CA VAL A 512 -15.21 17.19 -5.56
C VAL A 512 -13.75 16.80 -5.83
N ILE A 513 -13.30 16.86 -7.08
CA ILE A 513 -11.94 16.49 -7.49
C ILE A 513 -10.92 17.39 -6.79
N LEU A 514 -11.13 18.72 -6.80
CA LEU A 514 -10.19 19.65 -6.18
C LEU A 514 -10.13 19.46 -4.66
N TYR A 515 -11.27 19.32 -3.98
CA TYR A 515 -11.29 19.04 -2.54
C TYR A 515 -10.52 17.74 -2.22
N SER A 516 -10.79 16.67 -2.94
CA SER A 516 -10.08 15.39 -2.75
C SER A 516 -8.57 15.55 -2.93
N ARG A 517 -8.14 16.32 -3.93
CA ARG A 517 -6.74 16.64 -4.17
C ARG A 517 -6.11 17.40 -2.99
N LEU A 518 -6.79 18.41 -2.45
CA LEU A 518 -6.34 19.16 -1.29
C LEU A 518 -6.16 18.26 -0.05
N GLN A 519 -7.02 17.25 0.08
CA GLN A 519 -6.90 16.26 1.16
C GLN A 519 -5.76 15.25 0.96
N ALA A 520 -5.40 14.94 -0.28
CA ALA A 520 -4.36 13.98 -0.61
C ALA A 520 -2.95 14.58 -0.62
N GLU A 521 -2.82 15.83 -1.04
CA GLU A 521 -1.55 16.54 -1.19
C GLU A 521 -1.26 17.42 0.06
N ASN A 522 0.02 17.74 0.27
CA ASN A 522 0.39 18.71 1.30
C ASN A 522 0.20 20.13 0.76
N THR A 523 -0.92 20.75 1.09
CA THR A 523 -1.28 22.10 0.62
C THR A 523 -0.35 23.21 1.12
N PHE A 524 0.38 22.98 2.20
CA PHE A 524 1.31 23.95 2.76
C PHE A 524 2.64 24.04 1.99
N SER A 525 2.93 23.07 1.11
CA SER A 525 4.14 23.10 0.27
C SER A 525 4.06 24.15 -0.84
N ASP A 526 2.85 24.44 -1.38
CA ASP A 526 2.61 25.45 -2.40
C ASP A 526 1.23 26.10 -2.24
N PRO A 527 1.04 26.96 -1.21
CA PRO A 527 -0.25 27.56 -0.91
C PRO A 527 -0.83 28.39 -2.07
N LEU A 528 0.02 29.06 -2.84
CA LEU A 528 -0.43 29.94 -3.93
C LEU A 528 -1.06 29.17 -5.08
N LYS A 529 -0.51 28.00 -5.41
CA LYS A 529 -1.07 27.11 -6.44
C LYS A 529 -2.50 26.70 -6.09
N TYR A 530 -2.71 26.27 -4.87
CA TYR A 530 -4.04 25.80 -4.44
C TYR A 530 -5.04 26.93 -4.33
N LEU A 531 -4.64 28.09 -3.82
CA LEU A 531 -5.51 29.28 -3.80
C LEU A 531 -5.91 29.70 -5.23
N SER A 532 -5.01 29.61 -6.21
CA SER A 532 -5.35 29.88 -7.61
C SER A 532 -6.44 28.96 -8.10
N LEU A 533 -6.29 27.64 -7.90
CA LEU A 533 -7.27 26.65 -8.34
C LEU A 533 -8.65 26.83 -7.65
N ILE A 534 -8.68 27.12 -6.35
CA ILE A 534 -9.94 27.39 -5.63
C ILE A 534 -10.60 28.66 -6.16
N ASN A 535 -9.83 29.70 -6.47
CA ASN A 535 -10.34 30.98 -6.94
C ASN A 535 -10.90 30.91 -8.39
N GLU A 536 -10.59 29.87 -9.15
CA GLU A 536 -11.20 29.60 -10.46
C GLU A 536 -12.65 29.10 -10.35
N LEU A 537 -13.06 28.62 -9.16
CA LEU A 537 -14.41 28.11 -8.91
C LEU A 537 -15.32 29.15 -8.27
N THR A 538 -16.59 29.07 -8.59
CA THR A 538 -17.63 29.88 -7.95
C THR A 538 -18.15 29.15 -6.69
N LEU A 539 -17.76 29.61 -5.52
CA LEU A 539 -18.18 29.00 -4.25
C LEU A 539 -19.41 29.67 -3.68
N GLN A 540 -20.36 28.85 -3.27
CA GLN A 540 -21.58 29.26 -2.56
C GLN A 540 -21.76 28.37 -1.31
N PRO A 541 -21.02 28.66 -0.21
CA PRO A 541 -20.90 27.77 0.95
C PRO A 541 -22.22 27.35 1.61
N ALA A 542 -23.25 28.14 1.50
CA ALA A 542 -24.56 27.79 2.03
C ALA A 542 -25.37 26.79 1.17
N ASN A 543 -24.94 26.54 -0.08
CA ASN A 543 -25.71 25.79 -1.06
C ASN A 543 -25.18 24.41 -1.36
N SER A 544 -23.85 24.20 -1.19
CA SER A 544 -23.17 22.97 -1.52
C SER A 544 -22.17 22.60 -0.44
N LEU A 545 -22.12 21.31 -0.08
CA LEU A 545 -21.16 20.79 0.90
C LEU A 545 -19.72 21.02 0.45
N TYR A 546 -19.40 20.76 -0.82
CA TYR A 546 -18.06 20.96 -1.34
C TYR A 546 -17.66 22.43 -1.46
N ASP A 547 -18.62 23.32 -1.68
CA ASP A 547 -18.37 24.76 -1.62
C ASP A 547 -18.00 25.19 -0.18
N CYS A 548 -18.70 24.66 0.80
CA CYS A 548 -18.43 24.91 2.21
C CYS A 548 -17.01 24.39 2.60
N LEU A 549 -16.67 23.17 2.22
CA LEU A 549 -15.38 22.54 2.52
C LEU A 549 -14.23 23.27 1.82
N LEU A 550 -14.36 23.59 0.54
CA LEU A 550 -13.35 24.35 -0.21
C LEU A 550 -13.16 25.77 0.32
N GLN A 551 -14.24 26.43 0.73
CA GLN A 551 -14.13 27.74 1.39
C GLN A 551 -13.41 27.64 2.72
N ALA A 552 -13.63 26.57 3.49
CA ALA A 552 -12.92 26.34 4.74
C ALA A 552 -11.42 26.10 4.50
N ASP A 553 -11.04 25.29 3.50
CA ASP A 553 -9.66 25.06 3.12
C ASP A 553 -9.01 26.36 2.62
N LYS A 554 -9.69 27.13 1.78
CA LYS A 554 -9.24 28.47 1.35
C LYS A 554 -8.91 29.37 2.54
N ASN A 555 -9.85 29.45 3.48
CA ASN A 555 -9.69 30.27 4.68
C ASN A 555 -8.47 29.81 5.52
N GLU A 556 -8.28 28.49 5.65
CA GLU A 556 -7.11 27.94 6.38
C GLU A 556 -5.78 28.27 5.69
N ILE A 557 -5.70 28.12 4.37
CA ILE A 557 -4.51 28.44 3.58
C ILE A 557 -4.21 29.95 3.67
N GLU A 558 -5.21 30.80 3.50
CA GLU A 558 -5.03 32.24 3.60
C GLU A 558 -4.60 32.71 5.01
N LEU A 559 -5.18 32.14 6.05
CA LEU A 559 -4.79 32.44 7.44
C LEU A 559 -3.37 31.97 7.73
N SER A 560 -2.94 30.85 7.19
CA SER A 560 -1.55 30.36 7.38
C SER A 560 -0.51 31.28 6.74
N ALA A 561 -0.87 31.96 5.65
CA ALA A 561 -0.03 32.92 4.96
C ALA A 561 -0.09 34.35 5.56
N THR A 562 -1.01 34.60 6.50
CA THR A 562 -1.25 35.93 7.09
C THR A 562 -0.26 36.23 8.21
N LYS A 563 0.24 37.46 8.24
CA LYS A 563 1.13 37.93 9.32
C LYS A 563 0.43 37.90 10.67
N ARG A 564 1.19 37.64 11.73
CA ARG A 564 0.65 37.47 13.10
C ARG A 564 -0.16 38.68 13.57
N GLU A 565 0.19 39.87 13.14
CA GLU A 565 -0.48 41.11 13.53
C GLU A 565 -1.88 41.26 12.91
N GLU A 566 -2.08 40.76 11.68
CA GLU A 566 -3.32 40.84 10.91
C GLU A 566 -4.21 39.62 11.12
N PHE A 567 -3.66 38.53 11.69
CA PHE A 567 -4.35 37.23 11.82
C PHE A 567 -5.65 37.34 12.57
N SER A 568 -5.68 38.06 13.69
CA SER A 568 -6.88 38.14 14.55
C SER A 568 -8.04 38.87 13.85
N GLU A 569 -7.75 39.96 13.14
CA GLU A 569 -8.74 40.72 12.40
C GLU A 569 -9.29 39.90 11.23
N LYS A 570 -8.42 39.29 10.44
CA LYS A 570 -8.79 38.45 9.31
C LYS A 570 -9.63 37.25 9.76
N ALA A 571 -9.24 36.57 10.82
CA ALA A 571 -10.00 35.43 11.35
C ALA A 571 -11.41 35.84 11.82
N LYS A 572 -11.56 37.02 12.46
CA LYS A 572 -12.87 37.54 12.87
C LYS A 572 -13.77 37.89 11.68
N ASN A 573 -13.21 38.46 10.62
CA ASN A 573 -13.96 38.74 9.40
C ASN A 573 -14.46 37.45 8.77
N ILE A 574 -13.62 36.41 8.68
CA ILE A 574 -14.03 35.09 8.18
C ILE A 574 -15.15 34.50 9.04
N ILE A 575 -15.10 34.62 10.37
CA ILE A 575 -16.15 34.15 11.26
C ILE A 575 -17.50 34.84 10.92
N VAL A 576 -17.51 36.16 10.75
CA VAL A 576 -18.70 36.89 10.37
C VAL A 576 -19.29 36.41 9.05
N ASP A 577 -18.45 36.17 8.07
CA ASP A 577 -18.87 35.66 6.76
C ASP A 577 -19.48 34.26 6.89
N LEU A 578 -18.82 33.33 7.63
CA LEU A 578 -19.35 31.99 7.85
C LEU A 578 -20.68 31.99 8.68
N GLU A 579 -20.82 32.88 9.65
CA GLU A 579 -22.09 33.07 10.39
C GLU A 579 -23.20 33.59 9.49
N SER A 580 -22.88 34.42 8.49
CA SER A 580 -23.83 34.84 7.46
C SER A 580 -24.28 33.67 6.59
N GLU A 581 -23.34 32.81 6.19
CA GLU A 581 -23.65 31.60 5.41
C GLU A 581 -24.50 30.59 6.24
N LEU A 582 -24.17 30.43 7.53
CA LEU A 582 -24.93 29.56 8.44
C LEU A 582 -26.40 29.94 8.55
N LYS A 583 -26.71 31.23 8.46
CA LYS A 583 -28.10 31.71 8.50
C LYS A 583 -28.88 31.45 7.20
N LYS A 584 -28.19 31.26 6.09
CA LYS A 584 -28.80 31.05 4.76
C LYS A 584 -29.09 29.57 4.48
N THR A 585 -28.29 28.66 5.00
CA THR A 585 -28.45 27.26 4.70
C THR A 585 -29.51 26.56 5.52
N THR A 586 -30.22 25.62 4.91
CA THR A 586 -31.16 24.69 5.57
C THR A 586 -30.63 23.26 5.62
N ASP A 587 -29.54 22.97 4.90
CA ASP A 587 -28.92 21.66 4.87
C ASP A 587 -28.14 21.38 6.16
N GLU A 588 -28.45 20.26 6.82
CA GLU A 588 -27.86 19.91 8.10
C GLU A 588 -26.36 19.56 8.00
N ASN A 589 -25.90 18.98 6.88
CA ASN A 589 -24.48 18.68 6.69
C ASN A 589 -23.67 19.97 6.52
N ILE A 590 -24.19 20.92 5.74
CA ILE A 590 -23.56 22.22 5.58
C ILE A 590 -23.56 23.00 6.89
N LYS A 591 -24.67 22.98 7.64
CA LYS A 591 -24.73 23.59 8.98
C LYS A 591 -23.68 23.01 9.91
N PHE A 592 -23.56 21.68 9.89
CA PHE A 592 -22.53 20.98 10.68
C PHE A 592 -21.13 21.50 10.36
N GLU A 593 -20.74 21.53 9.09
CA GLU A 593 -19.41 21.98 8.66
C GLU A 593 -19.17 23.46 9.01
N LEU A 594 -20.13 24.35 8.76
CA LEU A 594 -20.03 25.76 9.11
C LEU A 594 -19.83 25.95 10.61
N LEU A 595 -20.63 25.29 11.44
CA LEU A 595 -20.49 25.32 12.89
C LEU A 595 -19.13 24.82 13.34
N HIS A 596 -18.67 23.70 12.78
CA HIS A 596 -17.37 23.13 13.09
C HIS A 596 -16.23 24.09 12.74
N HIS A 597 -16.24 24.68 11.56
CA HIS A 597 -15.19 25.58 11.10
C HIS A 597 -15.20 26.93 11.83
N ILE A 598 -16.35 27.50 12.17
CA ILE A 598 -16.46 28.69 13.03
C ILE A 598 -15.81 28.38 14.40
N GLY A 599 -16.16 27.24 14.99
CA GLY A 599 -15.56 26.81 16.26
C GLY A 599 -14.03 26.69 16.18
N LYS A 600 -13.49 26.08 15.10
CA LYS A 600 -12.04 26.00 14.85
C LYS A 600 -11.36 27.37 14.80
N LEU A 601 -11.99 28.36 14.17
CA LEU A 601 -11.46 29.73 14.09
C LEU A 601 -11.40 30.39 15.47
N TYR A 602 -12.42 30.24 16.31
CA TYR A 602 -12.40 30.72 17.69
C TYR A 602 -11.29 30.04 18.52
N VAL A 603 -11.07 28.73 18.31
CA VAL A 603 -9.94 28.04 18.96
C VAL A 603 -8.58 28.62 18.51
N LYS A 604 -8.41 28.91 17.21
CA LYS A 604 -7.19 29.55 16.69
C LYS A 604 -6.98 30.94 17.27
N LEU A 605 -8.06 31.67 17.55
CA LEU A 605 -8.04 32.96 18.26
C LEU A 605 -7.78 32.83 19.78
N ARG A 606 -7.69 31.60 20.31
CA ARG A 606 -7.61 31.28 21.75
C ARG A 606 -8.86 31.67 22.54
N GLU A 607 -9.99 31.77 21.89
CA GLU A 607 -11.29 32.09 22.44
C GLU A 607 -12.14 30.83 22.59
N GLY A 608 -11.68 29.86 23.39
CA GLY A 608 -12.31 28.54 23.53
C GLY A 608 -13.74 28.58 24.05
N GLU A 609 -14.07 29.52 24.94
CA GLU A 609 -15.45 29.66 25.44
C GLU A 609 -16.43 30.13 24.34
N ASN A 610 -15.96 30.95 23.40
CA ASN A 610 -16.76 31.33 22.23
C ASN A 610 -16.89 30.18 21.22
N ALA A 611 -15.89 29.29 21.13
CA ALA A 611 -15.92 28.13 20.25
C ALA A 611 -16.91 27.03 20.69
N LYS A 612 -17.07 26.86 22.02
CA LYS A 612 -17.82 25.75 22.62
C LYS A 612 -19.26 25.64 22.13
N PRO A 613 -20.09 26.70 22.09
CA PRO A 613 -21.47 26.61 21.62
C PRO A 613 -21.57 26.12 20.16
N TYR A 614 -20.65 26.52 19.32
CA TYR A 614 -20.60 26.07 17.91
C TYR A 614 -20.34 24.58 17.80
N PHE A 615 -19.39 24.06 18.53
CA PHE A 615 -19.10 22.63 18.54
C PHE A 615 -20.22 21.81 19.19
N GLU A 616 -20.85 22.30 20.26
CA GLU A 616 -22.01 21.65 20.89
C GLU A 616 -23.20 21.57 19.92
N ASN A 617 -23.48 22.65 19.20
CA ASN A 617 -24.51 22.67 18.17
C ASN A 617 -24.15 21.73 16.98
N ALA A 618 -22.91 21.67 16.59
CA ALA A 618 -22.42 20.72 15.57
C ALA A 618 -22.68 19.27 16.03
N LEU A 619 -22.40 18.93 17.29
CA LEU A 619 -22.64 17.58 17.83
C LEU A 619 -24.14 17.25 17.97
N MET A 620 -25.05 18.25 18.09
CA MET A 620 -26.47 17.98 18.03
C MET A 620 -26.90 17.51 16.64
N ILE A 621 -26.26 18.00 15.59
CA ILE A 621 -26.49 17.55 14.20
C ILE A 621 -25.82 16.20 13.93
N CYS A 622 -24.55 16.07 14.27
CA CYS A 622 -23.76 14.86 14.07
C CYS A 622 -23.15 14.37 15.39
N PRO A 623 -23.85 13.51 16.16
CA PRO A 623 -23.39 13.05 17.47
C PRO A 623 -22.06 12.25 17.44
N LYS A 624 -21.66 11.70 16.28
CA LYS A 624 -20.40 10.96 16.08
C LYS A 624 -19.33 11.76 15.34
N ALA A 625 -19.40 13.08 15.36
CA ALA A 625 -18.37 13.94 14.77
C ALA A 625 -17.13 13.96 15.66
N TYR A 626 -16.27 12.94 15.51
CA TYR A 626 -15.09 12.74 16.35
C TYR A 626 -14.11 13.92 16.33
N ALA A 627 -13.95 14.60 15.19
CA ALA A 627 -13.14 15.81 15.09
C ALA A 627 -13.68 16.93 16.00
N THR A 628 -14.99 17.11 16.04
CA THR A 628 -15.67 18.09 16.89
C THR A 628 -15.56 17.73 18.38
N MET A 629 -15.75 16.45 18.71
CA MET A 629 -15.54 15.96 20.09
C MET A 629 -14.11 16.22 20.58
N LEU A 630 -13.13 16.00 19.71
CA LEU A 630 -11.72 16.27 20.02
C LEU A 630 -11.46 17.76 20.29
N GLN A 631 -12.09 18.67 19.54
CA GLN A 631 -11.97 20.10 19.81
C GLN A 631 -12.58 20.47 21.18
N LEU A 632 -13.74 19.93 21.52
CA LEU A 632 -14.34 20.11 22.84
C LEU A 632 -13.49 19.54 23.96
N ALA A 633 -12.88 18.38 23.75
CA ALA A 633 -11.91 17.80 24.68
C ALA A 633 -10.72 18.72 24.92
N LYS A 634 -10.15 19.31 23.85
CA LYS A 634 -9.05 20.28 23.94
C LYS A 634 -9.47 21.57 24.67
N ILE A 635 -10.68 22.07 24.42
CA ILE A 635 -11.21 23.26 25.10
C ILE A 635 -11.35 22.96 26.60
N ALA A 636 -12.02 21.88 26.97
CA ALA A 636 -12.21 21.47 28.36
C ALA A 636 -10.87 21.28 29.09
N HIS A 637 -9.91 20.65 28.43
CA HIS A 637 -8.57 20.45 28.98
C HIS A 637 -7.80 21.76 29.17
N ASN A 638 -7.94 22.74 28.29
CA ASN A 638 -7.23 24.03 28.31
C ASN A 638 -7.98 25.14 29.03
N SER A 639 -9.23 24.93 29.48
CA SER A 639 -10.01 25.89 30.26
C SER A 639 -9.37 26.22 31.61
N LYS A 640 -9.76 27.31 32.22
CA LYS A 640 -9.29 27.71 33.56
C LYS A 640 -10.47 27.94 34.47
N PRO A 641 -10.72 27.06 35.45
CA PRO A 641 -9.99 25.82 35.75
C PRO A 641 -10.19 24.74 34.67
N SER A 642 -9.22 23.83 34.56
CA SER A 642 -9.24 22.72 33.60
C SER A 642 -10.36 21.74 33.95
N ASP A 643 -11.23 21.43 33.00
CA ASP A 643 -12.25 20.39 33.17
C ASP A 643 -11.74 19.06 32.58
N ILE A 644 -10.87 18.39 33.34
CA ILE A 644 -10.24 17.13 32.94
C ILE A 644 -11.30 16.02 32.81
N SER A 645 -12.34 16.03 33.65
CA SER A 645 -13.41 15.03 33.61
C SER A 645 -14.16 15.03 32.28
N LYS A 646 -14.53 16.25 31.80
CA LYS A 646 -15.22 16.43 30.55
C LYS A 646 -14.32 16.10 29.34
N ALA A 647 -13.05 16.48 29.41
CA ALA A 647 -12.07 16.13 28.40
C ALA A 647 -11.92 14.61 28.24
N LYS A 648 -11.86 13.87 29.37
CA LYS A 648 -11.82 12.40 29.38
C LYS A 648 -13.08 11.78 28.77
N GLU A 649 -14.25 12.29 29.10
CA GLU A 649 -15.52 11.79 28.58
C GLU A 649 -15.51 11.75 27.04
N TYR A 650 -15.15 12.88 26.40
CA TYR A 650 -15.05 12.95 24.94
C TYR A 650 -13.98 12.02 24.36
N VAL A 651 -12.79 12.02 24.95
CA VAL A 651 -11.68 11.19 24.45
C VAL A 651 -11.96 9.70 24.63
N SER A 652 -12.52 9.29 25.75
CA SER A 652 -12.91 7.89 25.99
C SER A 652 -13.96 7.43 24.97
N THR A 653 -14.96 8.28 24.67
CA THR A 653 -15.98 7.96 23.67
C THR A 653 -15.34 7.69 22.30
N ILE A 654 -14.39 8.53 21.87
CA ILE A 654 -13.69 8.39 20.59
C ILE A 654 -12.87 7.09 20.56
N LEU A 655 -12.09 6.83 21.62
CA LEU A 655 -11.22 5.66 21.71
C LEU A 655 -12.00 4.36 21.85
N ASP A 656 -13.08 4.36 22.63
CA ASP A 656 -13.96 3.20 22.77
C ASP A 656 -14.64 2.84 21.45
N ASP A 657 -15.09 3.84 20.68
CA ASP A 657 -15.65 3.61 19.35
C ASP A 657 -14.60 3.04 18.38
N ASN A 658 -13.38 3.52 18.43
CA ASN A 658 -12.28 2.94 17.65
C ASN A 658 -12.02 1.47 18.03
N ILE A 659 -11.96 1.15 19.33
CA ILE A 659 -11.77 -0.23 19.83
C ILE A 659 -12.92 -1.16 19.40
N LYS A 660 -14.16 -0.63 19.34
CA LYS A 660 -15.33 -1.37 18.85
C LYS A 660 -15.36 -1.57 17.33
N GLY A 661 -14.36 -1.07 16.61
CA GLY A 661 -14.28 -1.20 15.16
C GLY A 661 -15.14 -0.20 14.38
N HIS A 662 -15.58 0.89 15.01
CA HIS A 662 -16.16 2.00 14.26
C HIS A 662 -15.10 2.77 13.48
N ASP A 663 -15.49 3.33 12.35
CA ASP A 663 -14.62 4.09 11.44
C ASP A 663 -14.25 5.45 12.05
N VAL A 664 -13.24 5.45 12.92
CA VAL A 664 -12.67 6.67 13.53
C VAL A 664 -11.41 7.05 12.78
N PRO A 665 -11.31 8.28 12.22
CA PRO A 665 -10.09 8.69 11.53
C PRO A 665 -8.85 8.57 12.41
N LEU A 666 -7.80 7.93 11.89
CA LEU A 666 -6.58 7.63 12.64
C LEU A 666 -5.90 8.89 13.19
N THR A 667 -5.96 10.01 12.47
CA THR A 667 -5.48 11.31 12.95
C THR A 667 -6.20 11.79 14.20
N ILE A 668 -7.48 11.50 14.31
CA ILE A 668 -8.29 11.85 15.50
C ILE A 668 -7.90 10.97 16.68
N VAL A 669 -7.74 9.66 16.46
CA VAL A 669 -7.29 8.73 17.51
C VAL A 669 -5.93 9.16 18.06
N LEU A 670 -4.95 9.44 17.19
CA LEU A 670 -3.64 9.94 17.61
C LEU A 670 -3.73 11.25 18.39
N ALA A 671 -4.57 12.18 17.94
CA ALA A 671 -4.75 13.45 18.60
C ALA A 671 -5.44 13.34 19.97
N CYS A 672 -6.27 12.32 20.20
CA CYS A 672 -6.87 12.03 21.50
C CYS A 672 -5.79 11.75 22.56
N TYR A 673 -4.79 10.95 22.23
CA TYR A 673 -3.68 10.68 23.14
C TYR A 673 -2.90 11.97 23.47
N SER A 674 -2.75 12.89 22.51
CA SER A 674 -2.04 14.17 22.76
C SER A 674 -2.76 15.09 23.76
N VAL A 675 -4.09 14.99 23.86
CA VAL A 675 -4.86 15.77 24.86
C VAL A 675 -4.48 15.40 26.28
N PHE A 676 -4.22 14.13 26.55
CA PHE A 676 -3.81 13.66 27.88
C PHE A 676 -2.37 14.03 28.23
N LEU A 677 -1.50 14.19 27.24
CA LEU A 677 -0.06 14.36 27.43
C LEU A 677 0.41 15.81 27.62
N SER A 678 -0.47 16.77 27.46
CA SER A 678 -0.06 18.17 27.33
C SER A 678 0.20 18.93 28.65
N LYS A 679 0.05 18.31 29.81
CA LYS A 679 0.28 18.97 31.12
C LYS A 679 1.07 18.14 32.11
N LYS A 680 1.89 18.84 32.93
CA LYS A 680 2.68 18.30 34.05
C LYS A 680 1.85 17.73 35.22
N ALA A 681 0.54 17.77 35.16
CA ALA A 681 -0.36 17.43 36.26
C ALA A 681 -1.32 16.30 35.89
N TYR A 682 -0.75 15.15 35.48
CA TYR A 682 -1.54 13.93 35.34
C TYR A 682 -1.66 13.22 36.69
N SER A 683 -2.89 12.76 37.00
CA SER A 683 -3.12 11.86 38.12
C SER A 683 -2.72 10.43 37.77
N ASP A 684 -2.41 9.60 38.78
CA ASP A 684 -2.11 8.17 38.60
C ASP A 684 -3.17 7.39 37.78
N LEU A 685 -4.41 7.89 37.74
CA LEU A 685 -5.51 7.32 36.95
C LEU A 685 -5.31 7.53 35.45
N GLU A 686 -4.77 8.65 35.03
CA GLU A 686 -4.51 8.97 33.62
C GLU A 686 -3.34 8.20 33.08
N ASP A 687 -2.32 8.04 33.93
CA ASP A 687 -1.17 7.18 33.64
C ASP A 687 -1.60 5.74 33.36
N LYS A 688 -2.46 5.17 34.20
CA LYS A 688 -3.00 3.82 34.00
C LYS A 688 -3.82 3.68 32.74
N TYR A 689 -4.59 4.72 32.37
CA TYR A 689 -5.35 4.71 31.10
C TYR A 689 -4.43 4.68 29.90
N ILE A 690 -3.38 5.50 29.89
CA ILE A 690 -2.36 5.49 28.83
C ILE A 690 -1.64 4.13 28.77
N GLU A 691 -1.24 3.58 29.92
CA GLU A 691 -0.61 2.26 30.01
C GLU A 691 -1.51 1.15 29.44
N SER A 692 -2.78 1.13 29.83
CA SER A 692 -3.72 0.11 29.37
C SER A 692 -4.06 0.21 27.88
N ASN A 693 -3.93 1.40 27.28
CA ASN A 693 -4.24 1.65 25.87
C ASN A 693 -3.01 1.79 24.97
N PHE A 694 -1.78 1.62 25.52
CA PHE A 694 -0.56 1.84 24.75
C PHE A 694 -0.42 0.86 23.59
N GLU A 695 -0.85 -0.37 23.71
CA GLU A 695 -0.83 -1.36 22.62
C GLU A 695 -1.78 -0.94 21.50
N ASN A 696 -2.99 -0.51 21.83
CA ASN A 696 -3.92 0.05 20.86
C ASN A 696 -3.34 1.29 20.16
N PHE A 697 -2.71 2.16 20.92
CA PHE A 697 -2.00 3.33 20.38
C PHE A 697 -0.88 2.93 19.40
N SER A 698 -0.06 1.93 19.72
CA SER A 698 0.98 1.41 18.85
C SER A 698 0.41 0.87 17.54
N ASN A 699 -0.70 0.14 17.59
CA ASN A 699 -1.40 -0.38 16.42
C ASN A 699 -1.97 0.76 15.54
N VAL A 700 -2.55 1.79 16.15
CA VAL A 700 -3.04 2.98 15.43
C VAL A 700 -1.90 3.71 14.71
N ILE A 701 -0.75 3.85 15.35
CA ILE A 701 0.44 4.45 14.73
C ILE A 701 0.87 3.63 13.53
N MET A 702 1.02 2.32 13.68
CA MET A 702 1.43 1.44 12.60
C MET A 702 0.45 1.48 11.43
N ASN A 703 -0.85 1.43 11.70
CA ASN A 703 -1.87 1.55 10.67
C ASN A 703 -1.84 2.92 9.98
N SER A 704 -1.60 4.00 10.72
CA SER A 704 -1.46 5.34 10.13
C SER A 704 -0.25 5.44 9.19
N LEU A 705 0.85 4.79 9.56
CA LEU A 705 2.05 4.73 8.74
C LEU A 705 1.83 3.90 7.47
N LEU A 706 1.13 2.78 7.59
CA LEU A 706 0.78 1.91 6.47
C LEU A 706 -0.22 2.58 5.51
N ASN A 707 -1.05 3.49 6.00
CA ASN A 707 -2.11 4.16 5.26
C ASN A 707 -1.71 5.55 4.74
N PHE A 708 -0.44 5.86 4.57
CA PHE A 708 0.04 7.16 4.01
C PHE A 708 -0.46 8.41 4.73
N ASN A 709 -0.89 8.27 5.94
CA ASN A 709 -1.42 9.39 6.69
C ASN A 709 -0.28 10.32 7.13
N ASN A 710 0.21 11.15 6.22
CA ASN A 710 1.25 12.14 6.50
C ASN A 710 0.84 13.11 7.62
N GLN A 711 -0.46 13.31 7.85
CA GLN A 711 -0.96 14.12 8.95
C GLN A 711 -0.76 13.45 10.32
N ALA A 712 -0.62 12.14 10.37
CA ALA A 712 -0.33 11.42 11.60
C ALA A 712 1.08 11.69 12.13
N VAL A 713 2.02 11.98 11.26
CA VAL A 713 3.43 12.15 11.62
C VAL A 713 3.70 13.39 12.49
N PRO A 714 3.18 14.59 12.20
CA PRO A 714 3.29 15.74 13.10
C PRO A 714 2.65 15.45 14.47
N THR A 715 1.51 14.77 14.50
CA THR A 715 0.83 14.38 15.73
C THR A 715 1.71 13.42 16.53
N LEU A 716 2.28 12.41 15.88
CA LEU A 716 3.19 11.45 16.51
C LEU A 716 4.46 12.12 17.06
N GLY A 717 5.04 13.07 16.33
CA GLY A 717 6.20 13.84 16.78
C GLY A 717 5.88 14.69 18.01
N SER A 718 4.75 15.38 18.00
CA SER A 718 4.27 16.16 19.16
C SER A 718 4.02 15.26 20.36
N PHE A 719 3.53 14.07 20.13
CA PHE A 719 3.27 13.07 21.14
C PHE A 719 4.56 12.53 21.77
N ALA A 720 5.54 12.15 20.96
CA ALA A 720 6.85 11.72 21.46
C ALA A 720 7.54 12.80 22.28
N TYR A 721 7.44 14.06 21.84
CA TYR A 721 7.98 15.19 22.56
C TYR A 721 7.30 15.38 23.93
N SER A 722 5.99 15.22 24.00
CA SER A 722 5.22 15.33 25.26
C SER A 722 5.56 14.20 26.25
N PHE A 723 5.73 12.96 25.76
CA PHE A 723 6.14 11.83 26.57
C PHE A 723 7.51 11.99 27.24
N ALA A 724 8.42 12.71 26.61
CA ALA A 724 9.74 12.99 27.18
C ALA A 724 9.66 13.61 28.57
N TYR A 725 8.60 14.35 28.87
CA TYR A 725 8.41 15.06 30.13
C TYR A 725 7.58 14.29 31.16
N ILE A 726 6.84 13.26 30.74
CA ILE A 726 5.83 12.60 31.58
C ILE A 726 6.29 11.19 31.98
N LYS A 727 6.65 10.35 31.04
CA LYS A 727 7.10 8.97 31.28
C LYS A 727 8.19 8.54 30.31
N PRO A 728 9.43 8.42 30.78
CA PRO A 728 10.57 8.03 29.93
C PRO A 728 10.39 6.69 29.22
N GLU A 729 9.70 5.74 29.82
CA GLU A 729 9.49 4.42 29.21
C GLU A 729 8.57 4.48 27.99
N PHE A 730 7.48 5.23 28.05
CA PHE A 730 6.60 5.42 26.88
C PHE A 730 7.28 6.24 25.81
N MET A 731 8.12 7.20 26.18
CA MET A 731 8.93 7.91 25.21
C MET A 731 9.86 6.97 24.47
N ARG A 732 10.52 6.04 25.14
CA ARG A 732 11.39 5.05 24.50
C ARG A 732 10.61 4.25 23.45
N ARG A 733 9.45 3.70 23.82
CA ARG A 733 8.60 2.92 22.91
C ARG A 733 8.08 3.76 21.73
N THR A 734 7.66 5.00 21.99
CA THR A 734 7.23 5.93 20.94
C THR A 734 8.40 6.32 20.03
N PHE A 735 9.59 6.50 20.59
CA PHE A 735 10.81 6.78 19.86
C PHE A 735 11.22 5.59 18.96
N GLU A 736 11.12 4.36 19.44
CA GLU A 736 11.33 3.16 18.62
C GLU A 736 10.34 3.09 17.46
N LEU A 737 9.10 3.50 17.67
CA LEU A 737 8.10 3.64 16.61
C LEU A 737 8.46 4.76 15.62
N LEU A 738 8.90 5.92 16.10
CA LEU A 738 9.35 7.04 15.25
C LEU A 738 10.55 6.69 14.38
N GLN A 739 11.47 5.87 14.88
CA GLN A 739 12.60 5.38 14.07
C GLN A 739 12.18 4.46 12.94
N LYS A 740 10.99 3.86 13.04
CA LYS A 740 10.39 3.04 11.99
C LYS A 740 9.79 3.88 10.87
N LEU A 741 9.60 5.19 11.09
CA LEU A 741 9.09 6.09 10.06
C LEU A 741 10.09 6.22 8.92
N PRO A 742 9.68 5.99 7.67
CA PRO A 742 10.49 6.43 6.54
C PRO A 742 10.66 7.95 6.62
N ALA A 743 11.81 8.44 6.22
CA ALA A 743 12.09 9.88 6.11
C ALA A 743 11.26 10.43 4.94
N ALA A 744 10.06 10.91 5.23
CA ALA A 744 9.08 11.13 4.19
C ALA A 744 9.05 12.58 3.68
N SER A 745 9.03 13.57 4.54
CA SER A 745 9.02 14.99 4.15
C SER A 745 9.94 15.79 5.05
N SER A 746 10.29 17.01 4.65
CA SER A 746 11.10 17.92 5.45
C SER A 746 10.52 18.13 6.86
N ASP A 747 9.19 18.27 6.95
CA ASP A 747 8.53 18.50 8.24
C ASP A 747 8.59 17.29 9.16
N ASN A 748 8.40 16.09 8.59
CA ASN A 748 8.49 14.84 9.33
C ASN A 748 9.90 14.59 9.85
N VAL A 749 10.87 14.95 9.06
CA VAL A 749 12.29 14.86 9.33
C VAL A 749 12.67 15.77 10.51
N TYR A 750 12.23 17.02 10.50
CA TYR A 750 12.46 17.94 11.61
C TYR A 750 11.88 17.43 12.93
N ILE A 751 10.62 16.98 12.92
CA ILE A 751 9.94 16.42 14.11
C ILE A 751 10.67 15.18 14.61
N ARG A 752 11.11 14.30 13.70
CA ARG A 752 11.89 13.11 14.03
C ARG A 752 13.24 13.46 14.62
N ALA A 753 13.94 14.44 14.06
CA ALA A 753 15.21 14.94 14.58
C ALA A 753 15.05 15.52 16.00
N CYS A 754 14.03 16.33 16.23
CA CYS A 754 13.72 16.87 17.55
C CYS A 754 13.40 15.76 18.57
N ALA A 755 12.62 14.75 18.21
CA ALA A 755 12.33 13.61 19.07
C ALA A 755 13.59 12.79 19.38
N ASN A 756 14.45 12.58 18.39
CA ASN A 756 15.73 11.88 18.53
C ASN A 756 16.67 12.63 19.49
N LEU A 757 16.79 13.94 19.31
CA LEU A 757 17.62 14.77 20.21
C LEU A 757 17.10 14.74 21.64
N LYS A 758 15.78 14.82 21.83
CA LYS A 758 15.19 14.71 23.17
C LYS A 758 15.43 13.34 23.79
N ALA A 759 15.30 12.25 23.02
CA ALA A 759 15.60 10.90 23.50
C ALA A 759 17.05 10.78 24.02
N VAL A 760 18.00 11.35 23.31
CA VAL A 760 19.40 11.38 23.72
C VAL A 760 19.60 12.29 24.94
N GLU A 761 18.96 13.45 24.98
CA GLU A 761 19.03 14.39 26.10
C GLU A 761 18.54 13.76 27.42
N TYR A 762 17.46 12.99 27.36
CA TYR A 762 16.90 12.32 28.56
C TYR A 762 17.63 11.05 28.95
N LYS A 763 18.72 10.69 28.31
CA LYS A 763 19.54 9.51 28.64
C LYS A 763 18.72 8.18 28.65
N LEU A 764 17.69 8.10 27.87
CA LEU A 764 16.78 6.95 27.84
C LEU A 764 17.50 5.71 27.32
N GLU A 765 18.24 5.00 28.18
CA GLU A 765 18.91 3.72 27.91
C GLU A 765 19.76 3.68 26.62
N ILE A 766 19.94 4.83 25.96
CA ILE A 766 20.82 4.96 24.81
C ILE A 766 22.18 5.35 25.37
N ASP A 767 23.10 4.39 25.43
CA ASP A 767 24.50 4.72 25.67
C ASP A 767 24.96 5.73 24.61
N LYS A 768 25.34 6.93 25.04
CA LYS A 768 25.83 8.00 24.15
C LYS A 768 27.03 7.57 23.30
N LYS A 769 27.73 6.52 23.70
CA LYS A 769 28.86 5.93 22.97
C LYS A 769 28.44 4.76 22.06
N SER A 770 27.19 4.30 22.14
CA SER A 770 26.72 3.21 21.32
C SER A 770 26.61 3.62 19.85
N ASP A 771 26.74 2.65 18.97
CA ASP A 771 26.57 2.89 17.53
C ASP A 771 25.15 3.37 17.20
N LYS A 772 24.15 2.92 17.99
CA LYS A 772 22.76 3.36 17.86
C LYS A 772 22.62 4.86 18.16
N ALA A 773 23.25 5.37 19.24
CA ALA A 773 23.26 6.80 19.53
C ALA A 773 23.98 7.61 18.45
N LYS A 774 25.11 7.12 17.93
CA LYS A 774 25.82 7.75 16.80
C LYS A 774 24.96 7.83 15.54
N THR A 775 24.24 6.78 15.23
CA THR A 775 23.32 6.76 14.07
C THR A 775 22.20 7.77 14.23
N ILE A 776 21.60 7.84 15.43
CA ILE A 776 20.54 8.82 15.73
C ILE A 776 21.05 10.26 15.64
N PHE A 777 22.27 10.53 16.13
CA PHE A 777 22.89 11.85 16.00
C PHE A 777 23.15 12.23 14.56
N LYS A 778 23.72 11.31 13.76
CA LYS A 778 23.95 11.54 12.33
C LYS A 778 22.64 11.79 11.58
N GLU A 779 21.60 11.03 11.90
CA GLU A 779 20.29 11.22 11.32
C GLU A 779 19.72 12.61 11.66
N ALA A 780 19.80 13.02 12.93
CA ALA A 780 19.36 14.33 13.35
C ALA A 780 20.18 15.45 12.68
N GLU A 781 21.52 15.32 12.66
CA GLU A 781 22.44 16.27 12.02
C GLU A 781 22.12 16.43 10.54
N TYR A 782 22.00 15.34 9.81
CA TYR A 782 21.63 15.32 8.39
C TYR A 782 20.34 16.11 8.11
N TYR A 783 19.35 15.97 8.96
CA TYR A 783 18.06 16.63 8.78
C TYR A 783 18.03 18.09 9.26
N PHE A 784 18.98 18.52 10.05
CA PHE A 784 19.13 19.93 10.43
C PHE A 784 19.99 20.72 9.44
N GLU A 785 20.79 20.07 8.60
CA GLU A 785 21.56 20.71 7.53
C GLU A 785 20.73 20.99 6.27
N TYR A 786 19.52 20.41 6.16
CA TYR A 786 18.56 20.61 5.08
C TYR A 786 17.39 21.50 5.54
#